data_4421278b993d4922d5646bb8da689da9
#
_entry.id   4421278b993d4922d5646bb8da689da9
#
_cell.length_a   1.000
_cell.length_b   1.000
_cell.length_c   1.000
_cell.angle_alpha   90.00
_cell.angle_beta   90.00
_cell.angle_gamma   90.00
#
_symmetry.space_group_name_H-M   'P 1'
#
loop_
_entity.id
_entity.type
_entity.pdbx_description
1 polymer ?
#
loop_
_entity_poly.entity_id
_entity_poly.type
_entity_poly.pdbx_seq_one_letter_code
_entity_poly.pdbx_strand_id
1 'polypeptide(L)'
;MEKAYEPQDVEARLYAGWEASGLFHAEPAPGTPKYSITIPPPNITGSLHMGHALNHSVQDTLGRWHRMRGFTTLILPGTDHGGISTQTVVEKEIAREGLTRHDLGREAFVARVWEWKEQYGARILSQLKRLGCSYDWSRDRFTMDPGYNEAVTEAFVRFHDAGLIYRGKRLVNWCCFHQTVISDIEVEEEEQAGHLWHIRYPFADGSGSVTVATTRPETMLGDSAVAVNPRDARYAGLIGKMFALPLSDRLIPLIADDYAQTEFGTGAVKVTPAHDPNDYEAGLRHSLPQITVIGFDGTMTPEAGERYAGLDRYDARNLVVADLEELGLLEKTEDYKHNVPTCERCHTTIEPLLSDQWFMRMAGTEMVQRAVDVAENDETTFVPARYKKAYLDWMTGIRDWALSRQLWWGHRIPIYYRPDGTSVAARSMEEAIQRAGTMELTQDEDVLDTWFSSALWPFATMGWPAETPDLAYFYPTDMLTTAGEILRLWVARMLMTGLTFMGEKPFADVYIHATVLDKKGRPMSKSKGNGIDPVDMIEKYGADALRFSLLRLASKGQDIRFSEERVPEARNFGNKIWNAARFVLLNLEPTPAASGDPSLLGKGEERKGTASPSSPLTPPSLTGKGVGGLGSSVPERWILSRLQRTALTVNAALASYDMDDACGALYEFLWNEYCDWFVELCKPDLQGEDGAAKDSARATLLTVLQTTLRLLHPIMPFVTEEIWQNLPGTEGSISIAPYPIADEALVDPEAEAGMALVIGSITALRALRAEFTPGGQENEAARAAMLARRFTAVAVAEGATHAATLRDQLPSIVSLARLGEVTLAEAPPTDGKYVAAGVSGATFYVPAGELLEGIDPVRESARLASEIVKLDRELAALEGRLNNPGFVQKAAPAAVAKAQEDAQELRQRRAKLEGRRGLL
;
A
#
# COMPACT_ATOMS: atom_id res chain seq x y z
N MET A 1 -25.10 -3.13 24.90
CA MET A 1 -24.64 -3.32 23.49
C MET A 1 -25.75 -3.95 22.67
N GLU A 2 -25.97 -3.46 21.45
CA GLU A 2 -26.94 -4.00 20.49
C GLU A 2 -26.63 -5.44 20.08
N LYS A 3 -27.62 -6.14 19.47
CA LYS A 3 -27.46 -7.55 19.07
C LYS A 3 -26.43 -7.75 17.97
N ALA A 4 -26.30 -6.81 17.04
CA ALA A 4 -25.34 -6.80 15.96
C ALA A 4 -24.54 -5.48 16.00
N TYR A 5 -23.33 -5.48 15.46
CA TYR A 5 -22.56 -4.27 15.22
C TYR A 5 -22.97 -3.69 13.85
N GLU A 6 -23.46 -2.45 13.87
CA GLU A 6 -23.86 -1.72 12.66
C GLU A 6 -22.89 -0.53 12.46
N PRO A 7 -21.89 -0.68 11.60
CA PRO A 7 -20.82 0.31 11.44
C PRO A 7 -21.35 1.70 11.07
N GLN A 8 -22.39 1.77 10.22
CA GLN A 8 -22.93 3.02 9.70
C GLN A 8 -23.47 3.95 10.82
N ASP A 9 -24.04 3.37 11.85
CA ASP A 9 -24.59 4.13 12.98
C ASP A 9 -23.50 4.57 13.97
N VAL A 10 -22.41 3.80 14.05
CA VAL A 10 -21.36 3.95 15.06
C VAL A 10 -20.22 4.85 14.56
N GLU A 11 -19.71 4.61 13.34
CA GLU A 11 -18.49 5.24 12.82
C GLU A 11 -18.60 6.76 12.75
N ALA A 12 -19.68 7.28 12.20
CA ALA A 12 -19.88 8.73 12.06
C ALA A 12 -19.98 9.43 13.43
N ARG A 13 -20.64 8.82 14.40
CA ARG A 13 -20.80 9.34 15.76
C ARG A 13 -19.47 9.37 16.52
N LEU A 14 -18.74 8.27 16.48
CA LEU A 14 -17.44 8.18 17.14
C LEU A 14 -16.43 9.15 16.55
N TYR A 15 -16.38 9.24 15.21
CA TYR A 15 -15.44 10.16 14.56
C TYR A 15 -15.72 11.61 14.91
N ALA A 16 -16.98 12.03 14.89
CA ALA A 16 -17.37 13.38 15.30
C ALA A 16 -17.01 13.66 16.78
N GLY A 17 -17.13 12.65 17.65
CA GLY A 17 -16.70 12.75 19.05
C GLY A 17 -15.19 12.92 19.22
N TRP A 18 -14.41 12.16 18.49
CA TRP A 18 -12.94 12.27 18.50
C TRP A 18 -12.47 13.64 18.00
N GLU A 19 -13.05 14.14 16.91
CA GLU A 19 -12.71 15.45 16.34
C GLU A 19 -13.10 16.58 17.32
N ALA A 20 -14.31 16.55 17.86
CA ALA A 20 -14.79 17.55 18.79
C ALA A 20 -13.98 17.62 20.11
N SER A 21 -13.44 16.48 20.55
CA SER A 21 -12.59 16.42 21.74
C SER A 21 -11.14 16.84 21.51
N GLY A 22 -10.73 17.13 20.26
CA GLY A 22 -9.35 17.45 19.92
C GLY A 22 -8.37 16.29 20.09
N LEU A 23 -8.87 15.04 20.06
CA LEU A 23 -8.09 13.84 20.39
C LEU A 23 -6.86 13.65 19.51
N PHE A 24 -6.89 14.17 18.27
CA PHE A 24 -5.84 14.02 17.28
C PHE A 24 -4.90 15.23 17.20
N HIS A 25 -5.20 16.29 17.97
CA HIS A 25 -4.38 17.48 18.00
C HIS A 25 -3.08 17.23 18.79
N ALA A 26 -1.94 17.67 18.24
CA ALA A 26 -0.63 17.47 18.83
C ALA A 26 0.08 18.82 19.06
N GLU A 27 0.35 19.16 20.33
CA GLU A 27 1.17 20.30 20.67
C GLU A 27 2.62 19.90 20.94
N PRO A 28 3.62 20.71 20.52
CA PRO A 28 5.00 20.50 20.91
C PRO A 28 5.15 20.34 22.41
N ALA A 29 5.69 19.21 22.87
CA ALA A 29 5.86 18.87 24.28
C ALA A 29 7.33 18.51 24.57
N PRO A 30 8.22 19.48 24.78
CA PRO A 30 9.63 19.23 25.02
C PRO A 30 9.86 18.26 26.19
N GLY A 31 10.68 17.23 25.93
CA GLY A 31 10.95 16.15 26.89
C GLY A 31 10.03 14.94 26.79
N THR A 32 8.98 15.01 25.99
CA THR A 32 8.16 13.85 25.61
C THR A 32 8.66 13.29 24.27
N PRO A 33 8.71 11.96 24.08
CA PRO A 33 9.08 11.39 22.78
C PRO A 33 8.04 11.80 21.74
N LYS A 34 8.51 12.14 20.54
CA LYS A 34 7.65 12.49 19.40
C LYS A 34 7.54 11.36 18.40
N TYR A 35 6.45 11.35 17.66
CA TYR A 35 6.31 10.60 16.42
C TYR A 35 5.54 11.44 15.41
N SER A 36 6.14 11.71 14.27
CA SER A 36 5.58 12.60 13.26
C SER A 36 5.59 12.01 11.88
N ILE A 37 4.50 12.21 11.16
CA ILE A 37 4.30 11.82 9.76
C ILE A 37 3.70 13.01 9.03
N THR A 38 4.26 13.37 7.87
CA THR A 38 3.58 14.19 6.89
C THR A 38 3.03 13.27 5.80
N ILE A 39 1.70 13.26 5.61
CA ILE A 39 1.08 12.35 4.64
C ILE A 39 1.51 12.70 3.21
N PRO A 40 1.53 11.73 2.27
CA PRO A 40 1.54 12.05 0.85
C PRO A 40 0.26 12.81 0.50
N PRO A 41 0.35 14.11 0.13
CA PRO A 41 -0.85 14.90 -0.10
C PRO A 41 -1.55 14.44 -1.39
N PRO A 42 -2.81 13.96 -1.33
CA PRO A 42 -3.51 13.57 -2.53
C PRO A 42 -3.77 14.77 -3.47
N ASN A 43 -3.59 14.56 -4.78
CA ASN A 43 -3.97 15.54 -5.79
C ASN A 43 -5.48 15.77 -5.79
N ILE A 44 -5.92 17.03 -5.95
CA ILE A 44 -7.35 17.42 -6.00
C ILE A 44 -8.04 17.03 -7.32
N THR A 45 -7.67 15.90 -7.92
CA THR A 45 -8.17 15.43 -9.22
C THR A 45 -9.45 14.63 -9.14
N GLY A 46 -9.90 14.25 -7.93
CA GLY A 46 -11.13 13.47 -7.74
C GLY A 46 -11.19 12.75 -6.40
N SER A 47 -11.88 11.62 -6.36
CA SER A 47 -12.00 10.79 -5.15
C SER A 47 -10.76 9.90 -4.95
N LEU A 48 -10.50 9.51 -3.71
CA LEU A 48 -9.48 8.52 -3.35
C LEU A 48 -9.74 7.16 -4.03
N HIS A 49 -8.68 6.38 -4.17
CA HIS A 49 -8.73 4.99 -4.64
C HIS A 49 -8.13 4.04 -3.59
N MET A 50 -8.21 2.72 -3.85
CA MET A 50 -7.78 1.69 -2.89
C MET A 50 -6.31 1.80 -2.45
N GLY A 51 -5.41 2.28 -3.34
CA GLY A 51 -4.01 2.57 -2.97
C GLY A 51 -3.89 3.65 -1.89
N HIS A 52 -4.69 4.71 -1.99
CA HIS A 52 -4.77 5.73 -0.93
C HIS A 52 -5.32 5.13 0.36
N ALA A 53 -6.38 4.31 0.30
CA ALA A 53 -6.94 3.67 1.49
C ALA A 53 -5.90 2.78 2.21
N LEU A 54 -5.08 2.03 1.46
CA LEU A 54 -3.98 1.26 2.03
C LEU A 54 -2.94 2.17 2.70
N ASN A 55 -2.44 3.16 1.96
CA ASN A 55 -1.41 4.09 2.43
C ASN A 55 -1.83 4.77 3.74
N HIS A 56 -3.03 5.37 3.75
CA HIS A 56 -3.55 6.06 4.93
C HIS A 56 -3.90 5.11 6.08
N SER A 57 -4.29 3.86 5.81
CA SER A 57 -4.50 2.85 6.86
C SER A 57 -3.20 2.47 7.55
N VAL A 58 -2.08 2.35 6.81
CA VAL A 58 -0.76 2.07 7.39
C VAL A 58 -0.31 3.23 8.28
N GLN A 59 -0.37 4.46 7.78
CA GLN A 59 0.05 5.65 8.54
C GLN A 59 -0.77 5.83 9.81
N ASP A 60 -2.08 5.71 9.72
CA ASP A 60 -2.98 5.87 10.84
C ASP A 60 -2.78 4.76 11.89
N THR A 61 -2.52 3.53 11.45
CA THR A 61 -2.21 2.41 12.36
C THR A 61 -0.96 2.71 13.19
N LEU A 62 0.11 3.17 12.55
CA LEU A 62 1.36 3.52 13.24
C LEU A 62 1.20 4.76 14.13
N GLY A 63 0.47 5.78 13.66
CA GLY A 63 0.18 6.95 14.45
C GLY A 63 -0.63 6.63 15.70
N ARG A 64 -1.69 5.83 15.60
CA ARG A 64 -2.47 5.36 16.76
C ARG A 64 -1.62 4.53 17.72
N TRP A 65 -0.79 3.63 17.18
CA TRP A 65 0.11 2.82 17.99
C TRP A 65 1.08 3.66 18.81
N HIS A 66 1.74 4.66 18.20
CA HIS A 66 2.65 5.56 18.91
C HIS A 66 1.92 6.46 19.91
N ARG A 67 0.75 7.00 19.57
CA ARG A 67 -0.09 7.81 20.46
C ARG A 67 -0.43 7.03 21.74
N MET A 68 -0.87 5.79 21.60
CA MET A 68 -1.18 4.89 22.71
C MET A 68 0.07 4.50 23.54
N ARG A 69 1.27 4.62 22.97
CA ARG A 69 2.56 4.44 23.67
C ARG A 69 3.04 5.71 24.38
N GLY A 70 2.27 6.78 24.34
CA GLY A 70 2.57 8.04 25.03
C GLY A 70 3.48 8.99 24.25
N PHE A 71 3.64 8.79 22.94
CA PHE A 71 4.34 9.74 22.07
C PHE A 71 3.45 10.95 21.76
N THR A 72 4.04 12.13 21.70
CA THR A 72 3.41 13.28 21.06
C THR A 72 3.35 12.99 19.55
N THR A 73 2.16 12.62 19.08
CA THR A 73 2.00 12.06 17.71
C THR A 73 1.34 13.07 16.80
N LEU A 74 2.09 13.57 15.82
CA LEU A 74 1.57 14.43 14.74
C LEU A 74 1.45 13.64 13.45
N ILE A 75 0.24 13.54 12.91
CA ILE A 75 0.02 13.14 11.50
C ILE A 75 -0.57 14.36 10.80
N LEU A 76 0.25 15.02 9.99
CA LEU A 76 -0.12 16.28 9.33
C LEU A 76 -0.83 15.99 8.01
N PRO A 77 -2.12 16.37 7.87
CA PRO A 77 -2.88 16.20 6.64
C PRO A 77 -2.61 17.31 5.63
N GLY A 78 -3.06 17.08 4.39
CA GLY A 78 -3.11 18.10 3.37
C GLY A 78 -3.41 17.54 1.99
N THR A 79 -3.46 18.45 1.01
CA THR A 79 -3.73 18.13 -0.40
C THR A 79 -2.75 18.85 -1.32
N ASP A 80 -2.47 18.24 -2.47
CA ASP A 80 -1.61 18.82 -3.49
C ASP A 80 -2.45 19.43 -4.60
N HIS A 81 -1.99 20.56 -5.13
CA HIS A 81 -2.65 21.28 -6.23
C HIS A 81 -2.63 20.48 -7.55
N GLY A 82 -1.66 19.57 -7.72
CA GLY A 82 -1.59 18.64 -8.84
C GLY A 82 -1.57 19.31 -10.20
N GLY A 83 -0.76 20.35 -10.39
CA GLY A 83 -0.58 21.17 -11.59
C GLY A 83 -1.29 20.69 -12.86
N ILE A 84 -0.58 19.92 -13.70
CA ILE A 84 -1.11 19.41 -14.97
C ILE A 84 -2.34 18.51 -14.78
N SER A 85 -2.36 17.68 -13.73
CA SER A 85 -3.46 16.74 -13.50
C SER A 85 -4.78 17.44 -13.20
N THR A 86 -4.75 18.43 -12.31
CA THR A 86 -5.93 19.21 -11.94
C THR A 86 -6.38 20.12 -13.09
N GLN A 87 -5.44 20.79 -13.75
CA GLN A 87 -5.76 21.60 -14.92
C GLN A 87 -6.46 20.77 -15.99
N THR A 88 -5.94 19.58 -16.33
CA THR A 88 -6.54 18.67 -17.33
C THR A 88 -7.97 18.25 -16.96
N VAL A 89 -8.24 17.99 -15.68
CA VAL A 89 -9.59 17.62 -15.25
C VAL A 89 -10.56 18.78 -15.40
N VAL A 90 -10.15 19.99 -15.02
CA VAL A 90 -11.00 21.20 -15.17
C VAL A 90 -11.18 21.56 -16.63
N GLU A 91 -10.16 21.42 -17.49
CA GLU A 91 -10.28 21.58 -18.95
C GLU A 91 -11.32 20.63 -19.55
N LYS A 92 -11.33 19.36 -19.11
CA LYS A 92 -12.36 18.37 -19.51
C LYS A 92 -13.76 18.77 -19.04
N GLU A 93 -13.87 19.39 -17.87
CA GLU A 93 -15.16 19.85 -17.34
C GLU A 93 -15.72 21.04 -18.13
N ILE A 94 -14.92 22.09 -18.38
CA ILE A 94 -15.35 23.24 -19.18
C ILE A 94 -15.58 22.85 -20.65
N ALA A 95 -14.89 21.83 -21.18
CA ALA A 95 -15.15 21.32 -22.54
C ALA A 95 -16.56 20.74 -22.69
N ARG A 96 -17.21 20.24 -21.63
CA ARG A 96 -18.63 19.85 -21.64
C ARG A 96 -19.58 21.04 -21.80
N GLU A 97 -19.12 22.22 -21.39
CA GLU A 97 -19.81 23.50 -21.61
C GLU A 97 -19.54 24.10 -22.99
N GLY A 98 -18.67 23.43 -23.80
CA GLY A 98 -18.24 23.90 -25.13
C GLY A 98 -17.17 24.98 -25.07
N LEU A 99 -16.47 25.11 -23.95
CA LEU A 99 -15.45 26.15 -23.73
C LEU A 99 -14.06 25.52 -23.64
N THR A 100 -13.06 26.33 -24.03
CA THR A 100 -11.63 26.05 -23.78
C THR A 100 -11.08 27.05 -22.76
N ARG A 101 -9.92 26.76 -22.18
CA ARG A 101 -9.25 27.71 -21.26
C ARG A 101 -8.95 29.04 -21.94
N HIS A 102 -8.67 29.01 -23.25
CA HIS A 102 -8.36 30.24 -24.03
C HIS A 102 -9.60 31.13 -24.22
N ASP A 103 -10.81 30.54 -24.33
CA ASP A 103 -12.06 31.28 -24.39
C ASP A 103 -12.36 32.01 -23.08
N LEU A 104 -11.98 31.41 -21.93
CA LEU A 104 -12.14 32.00 -20.59
C LEU A 104 -11.08 33.05 -20.28
N GLY A 105 -9.84 32.86 -20.75
CA GLY A 105 -8.68 33.62 -20.30
C GLY A 105 -8.16 33.13 -18.95
N ARG A 106 -6.89 33.48 -18.64
CA ARG A 106 -6.15 32.90 -17.48
C ARG A 106 -6.86 33.11 -16.14
N GLU A 107 -7.28 34.36 -15.87
CA GLU A 107 -7.87 34.69 -14.56
C GLU A 107 -9.17 33.93 -14.28
N ALA A 108 -10.09 33.90 -15.26
CA ALA A 108 -11.36 33.21 -15.12
C ALA A 108 -11.16 31.67 -15.06
N PHE A 109 -10.22 31.12 -15.83
CA PHE A 109 -9.89 29.72 -15.77
C PHE A 109 -9.32 29.31 -14.39
N VAL A 110 -8.35 30.06 -13.86
CA VAL A 110 -7.77 29.83 -12.54
C VAL A 110 -8.84 29.91 -11.44
N ALA A 111 -9.79 30.87 -11.56
CA ALA A 111 -10.92 30.94 -10.62
C ALA A 111 -11.77 29.64 -10.63
N ARG A 112 -12.05 29.07 -11.81
CA ARG A 112 -12.75 27.79 -11.95
C ARG A 112 -11.96 26.62 -11.30
N VAL A 113 -10.63 26.65 -11.37
CA VAL A 113 -9.80 25.64 -10.70
C VAL A 113 -9.86 25.78 -9.18
N TRP A 114 -9.92 27.01 -8.64
CA TRP A 114 -10.15 27.26 -7.22
C TRP A 114 -11.51 26.75 -6.75
N GLU A 115 -12.59 26.97 -7.52
CA GLU A 115 -13.91 26.39 -7.22
C GLU A 115 -13.87 24.86 -7.18
N TRP A 116 -13.17 24.25 -8.14
CA TRP A 116 -12.91 22.82 -8.17
C TRP A 116 -12.18 22.34 -6.92
N LYS A 117 -11.13 23.04 -6.50
CA LYS A 117 -10.35 22.76 -5.28
C LYS A 117 -11.22 22.76 -4.05
N GLU A 118 -12.09 23.75 -3.87
CA GLU A 118 -12.99 23.81 -2.71
C GLU A 118 -13.90 22.57 -2.64
N GLN A 119 -14.44 22.16 -3.77
CA GLN A 119 -15.33 21.01 -3.84
C GLN A 119 -14.60 19.67 -3.61
N TYR A 120 -13.53 19.42 -4.33
CA TYR A 120 -12.86 18.11 -4.31
C TYR A 120 -11.85 17.95 -3.20
N GLY A 121 -11.21 19.03 -2.75
CA GLY A 121 -10.39 19.03 -1.56
C GLY A 121 -11.18 18.63 -0.31
N ALA A 122 -12.34 19.29 -0.09
CA ALA A 122 -13.24 18.92 1.01
C ALA A 122 -13.73 17.47 0.92
N ARG A 123 -13.98 16.97 -0.29
CA ARG A 123 -14.37 15.56 -0.51
C ARG A 123 -13.27 14.60 -0.10
N ILE A 124 -12.02 14.84 -0.49
CA ILE A 124 -10.86 14.01 -0.13
C ILE A 124 -10.70 13.95 1.39
N LEU A 125 -10.72 15.09 2.08
CA LEU A 125 -10.63 15.14 3.54
C LEU A 125 -11.78 14.39 4.21
N SER A 126 -13.00 14.52 3.69
CA SER A 126 -14.15 13.75 4.17
C SER A 126 -13.96 12.23 4.00
N GLN A 127 -13.39 11.79 2.87
CA GLN A 127 -13.12 10.36 2.63
C GLN A 127 -12.07 9.81 3.61
N LEU A 128 -11.03 10.60 3.94
CA LEU A 128 -10.02 10.23 4.95
C LEU A 128 -10.64 10.14 6.36
N LYS A 129 -11.52 11.06 6.71
CA LYS A 129 -12.28 11.01 7.97
C LYS A 129 -13.15 9.76 8.05
N ARG A 130 -13.84 9.42 6.96
CA ARG A 130 -14.64 8.19 6.87
C ARG A 130 -13.82 6.91 6.96
N LEU A 131 -12.57 6.91 6.48
CA LEU A 131 -11.63 5.81 6.66
C LEU A 131 -11.16 5.67 8.11
N GLY A 132 -11.43 6.66 8.96
CA GLY A 132 -11.04 6.68 10.38
C GLY A 132 -9.66 7.25 10.64
N CYS A 133 -9.08 8.04 9.73
CA CYS A 133 -7.75 8.61 9.90
C CYS A 133 -7.69 9.60 11.08
N SER A 134 -6.74 9.39 11.99
CA SER A 134 -6.54 10.18 13.22
C SER A 134 -5.56 11.33 13.03
N TYR A 135 -5.82 12.17 12.02
CA TYR A 135 -4.94 13.27 11.62
C TYR A 135 -5.26 14.56 12.36
N ASP A 136 -4.28 15.42 12.51
CA ASP A 136 -4.48 16.75 13.09
C ASP A 136 -5.08 17.72 12.05
N TRP A 137 -6.41 17.69 11.95
CA TRP A 137 -7.15 18.50 10.98
C TRP A 137 -7.04 20.00 11.20
N SER A 138 -6.57 20.45 12.35
CA SER A 138 -6.30 21.87 12.61
C SER A 138 -5.07 22.38 11.86
N ARG A 139 -4.22 21.45 11.40
CA ARG A 139 -3.00 21.71 10.61
C ARG A 139 -3.14 21.28 9.14
N ASP A 140 -4.37 21.19 8.61
CA ASP A 140 -4.58 20.87 7.19
C ASP A 140 -3.89 21.90 6.29
N ARG A 141 -3.11 21.42 5.31
CA ARG A 141 -2.31 22.26 4.40
C ARG A 141 -2.67 21.98 2.95
N PHE A 142 -2.53 23.01 2.16
CA PHE A 142 -2.66 22.93 0.71
C PHE A 142 -1.40 23.51 0.07
N THR A 143 -0.82 22.82 -0.92
CA THR A 143 0.45 23.24 -1.54
C THR A 143 0.41 24.63 -2.19
N MET A 144 -0.77 25.26 -2.36
CA MET A 144 -0.90 26.62 -2.82
C MET A 144 -1.54 27.56 -1.77
N ASP A 145 -1.59 27.17 -0.50
CA ASP A 145 -1.99 28.13 0.54
C ASP A 145 -0.95 29.26 0.69
N PRO A 146 -1.32 30.43 1.23
CA PRO A 146 -0.43 31.58 1.26
C PRO A 146 0.94 31.31 1.90
N GLY A 147 0.97 30.60 3.07
CA GLY A 147 2.24 30.29 3.74
C GLY A 147 3.08 29.27 2.98
N TYR A 148 2.44 28.32 2.33
CA TYR A 148 3.14 27.35 1.49
C TYR A 148 3.69 27.99 0.20
N ASN A 149 2.94 28.91 -0.39
CA ASN A 149 3.41 29.67 -1.55
C ASN A 149 4.63 30.56 -1.22
N GLU A 150 4.69 31.12 -0.02
CA GLU A 150 5.87 31.84 0.49
C GLU A 150 7.09 30.90 0.56
N ALA A 151 6.92 29.68 1.09
CA ALA A 151 7.98 28.69 1.15
C ALA A 151 8.49 28.30 -0.26
N VAL A 152 7.60 28.07 -1.21
CA VAL A 152 7.96 27.74 -2.60
C VAL A 152 8.75 28.88 -3.25
N THR A 153 8.30 30.10 -3.08
CA THR A 153 8.97 31.28 -3.60
C THR A 153 10.35 31.47 -2.97
N GLU A 154 10.45 31.33 -1.66
CA GLU A 154 11.73 31.40 -0.92
C GLU A 154 12.73 30.35 -1.41
N ALA A 155 12.29 29.10 -1.56
CA ALA A 155 13.14 28.02 -2.05
C ALA A 155 13.68 28.31 -3.46
N PHE A 156 12.80 28.77 -4.36
CA PHE A 156 13.20 29.11 -5.71
C PHE A 156 14.25 30.23 -5.74
N VAL A 157 14.00 31.32 -5.02
CA VAL A 157 14.92 32.48 -4.97
C VAL A 157 16.28 32.06 -4.39
N ARG A 158 16.33 31.28 -3.32
CA ARG A 158 17.59 30.78 -2.75
C ARG A 158 18.35 29.89 -3.73
N PHE A 159 17.69 28.97 -4.42
CA PHE A 159 18.34 28.13 -5.44
C PHE A 159 18.85 28.96 -6.63
N HIS A 160 18.10 29.96 -7.04
CA HIS A 160 18.50 30.87 -8.12
C HIS A 160 19.71 31.70 -7.71
N ASP A 161 19.67 32.33 -6.53
CA ASP A 161 20.78 33.15 -6.00
C ASP A 161 22.06 32.31 -5.75
N ALA A 162 21.92 30.99 -5.47
CA ALA A 162 23.01 30.02 -5.39
C ALA A 162 23.53 29.57 -6.78
N GLY A 163 22.95 30.02 -7.88
CA GLY A 163 23.34 29.65 -9.24
C GLY A 163 22.95 28.21 -9.65
N LEU A 164 22.06 27.58 -8.90
CA LEU A 164 21.56 26.25 -9.21
C LEU A 164 20.41 26.28 -10.22
N ILE A 165 19.62 27.37 -10.26
CA ILE A 165 18.57 27.55 -11.25
C ILE A 165 19.08 28.43 -12.39
N TYR A 166 18.88 27.95 -13.63
CA TYR A 166 19.30 28.65 -14.84
C TYR A 166 18.29 28.46 -15.96
N ARG A 167 18.28 29.40 -16.95
CA ARG A 167 17.49 29.28 -18.17
C ARG A 167 18.36 28.72 -19.28
N GLY A 168 17.83 27.77 -20.06
CA GLY A 168 18.58 27.21 -21.19
C GLY A 168 17.67 26.50 -22.19
N LYS A 169 18.17 26.42 -23.43
CA LYS A 169 17.51 25.72 -24.53
C LYS A 169 18.00 24.27 -24.53
N ARG A 170 17.09 23.34 -24.27
CA ARG A 170 17.41 21.91 -24.24
C ARG A 170 16.27 21.10 -24.88
N LEU A 171 16.58 19.88 -25.26
CA LEU A 171 15.57 18.92 -25.68
C LEU A 171 14.76 18.46 -24.45
N VAL A 172 13.45 18.56 -24.52
CA VAL A 172 12.52 18.23 -23.45
C VAL A 172 11.39 17.33 -23.97
N ASN A 173 10.77 16.55 -23.10
CA ASN A 173 9.55 15.81 -23.42
C ASN A 173 8.37 16.80 -23.50
N TRP A 174 7.83 16.99 -24.69
CA TRP A 174 6.74 17.95 -24.94
C TRP A 174 5.43 17.23 -25.27
N CYS A 175 4.36 17.57 -24.59
CA CYS A 175 3.02 17.13 -24.94
C CYS A 175 2.33 18.18 -25.82
N CYS A 176 2.11 17.86 -27.09
CA CYS A 176 1.45 18.78 -28.03
C CYS A 176 -0.01 19.05 -27.69
N PHE A 177 -0.70 18.14 -26.98
CA PHE A 177 -2.07 18.35 -26.52
C PHE A 177 -2.16 19.34 -25.37
N HIS A 178 -1.34 19.16 -24.32
CA HIS A 178 -1.30 20.08 -23.19
C HIS A 178 -0.45 21.33 -23.44
N GLN A 179 0.35 21.31 -24.50
CA GLN A 179 1.32 22.35 -24.88
C GLN A 179 2.25 22.73 -23.72
N THR A 180 2.84 21.71 -23.10
CA THR A 180 3.75 21.87 -21.96
C THR A 180 4.80 20.78 -21.90
N VAL A 181 5.90 21.06 -21.20
CA VAL A 181 6.91 20.08 -20.81
C VAL A 181 6.29 19.08 -19.82
N ILE A 182 6.65 17.81 -19.97
CA ILE A 182 6.30 16.73 -19.08
C ILE A 182 7.57 16.13 -18.49
N SER A 183 7.51 15.71 -17.22
CA SER A 183 8.58 14.96 -16.56
C SER A 183 8.73 13.56 -17.17
N ASP A 184 9.97 13.01 -17.18
CA ASP A 184 10.26 11.69 -17.74
C ASP A 184 9.35 10.57 -17.19
N ILE A 185 8.87 10.72 -15.98
CA ILE A 185 8.03 9.72 -15.30
C ILE A 185 6.53 9.85 -15.62
N GLU A 186 6.11 10.99 -16.19
CA GLU A 186 4.76 11.19 -16.71
C GLU A 186 4.64 10.72 -18.18
N VAL A 187 5.71 10.11 -18.69
CA VAL A 187 5.79 9.47 -19.99
C VAL A 187 5.60 7.97 -19.84
N GLU A 188 4.55 7.41 -20.44
CA GLU A 188 4.30 5.99 -20.52
C GLU A 188 4.79 5.43 -21.86
N GLU A 189 5.36 4.24 -21.84
CA GLU A 189 5.76 3.51 -23.04
C GLU A 189 4.61 2.59 -23.48
N GLU A 190 4.01 2.87 -24.63
CA GLU A 190 2.94 2.04 -25.22
C GLU A 190 3.46 1.27 -26.44
N GLU A 191 3.32 -0.08 -26.44
CA GLU A 191 3.61 -0.87 -27.64
C GLU A 191 2.57 -0.56 -28.71
N GLN A 192 3.01 0.02 -29.82
CA GLN A 192 2.16 0.34 -30.97
C GLN A 192 2.63 -0.39 -32.21
N ALA A 193 1.66 -0.81 -33.01
CA ALA A 193 1.91 -1.31 -34.36
C ALA A 193 2.18 -0.11 -35.29
N GLY A 194 3.31 -0.12 -35.94
CA GLY A 194 3.73 0.91 -36.89
C GLY A 194 4.52 0.30 -38.05
N HIS A 195 5.35 1.10 -38.65
CA HIS A 195 6.20 0.67 -39.76
C HIS A 195 7.64 1.15 -39.56
N LEU A 196 8.56 0.42 -40.15
CA LEU A 196 9.95 0.82 -40.33
C LEU A 196 10.15 1.10 -41.82
N TRP A 197 10.39 2.36 -42.16
CA TRP A 197 10.59 2.82 -43.51
C TRP A 197 12.07 2.84 -43.88
N HIS A 198 12.49 2.16 -44.93
CA HIS A 198 13.83 2.13 -45.48
C HIS A 198 13.93 3.18 -46.58
N ILE A 199 14.68 4.25 -46.34
CA ILE A 199 14.77 5.43 -47.21
C ILE A 199 16.18 5.55 -47.75
N ARG A 200 16.32 5.68 -49.06
CA ARG A 200 17.58 5.83 -49.77
C ARG A 200 17.99 7.31 -49.78
N TYR A 201 19.17 7.58 -49.19
CA TYR A 201 19.78 8.91 -49.22
C TYR A 201 20.87 8.94 -50.25
N PRO A 202 20.71 9.65 -51.37
CA PRO A 202 21.70 9.73 -52.44
C PRO A 202 22.86 10.62 -52.03
N PHE A 203 24.08 10.25 -52.42
CA PHE A 203 25.23 11.16 -52.30
C PHE A 203 25.08 12.34 -53.25
N ALA A 204 25.48 13.51 -52.79
CA ALA A 204 25.44 14.75 -53.56
C ALA A 204 26.32 14.70 -54.81
N ASP A 205 27.37 13.87 -54.83
CA ASP A 205 28.28 13.65 -55.98
C ASP A 205 27.73 12.63 -57.01
N GLY A 206 26.55 12.02 -56.76
CA GLY A 206 25.97 11.00 -57.61
C GLY A 206 26.66 9.61 -57.55
N SER A 207 27.60 9.42 -56.65
CA SER A 207 28.45 8.19 -56.58
C SER A 207 27.71 7.00 -55.93
N GLY A 208 26.44 7.13 -55.58
CA GLY A 208 25.66 6.09 -54.94
C GLY A 208 24.73 6.64 -53.84
N SER A 209 24.36 5.79 -52.90
CA SER A 209 23.42 6.13 -51.82
C SER A 209 23.69 5.27 -50.58
N VAL A 210 23.17 5.71 -49.44
CA VAL A 210 23.05 4.90 -48.20
C VAL A 210 21.58 4.82 -47.81
N THR A 211 21.12 3.65 -47.41
CA THR A 211 19.75 3.45 -46.93
C THR A 211 19.70 3.59 -45.42
N VAL A 212 18.82 4.46 -44.91
CA VAL A 212 18.49 4.61 -43.49
C VAL A 212 17.14 3.98 -43.19
N ALA A 213 16.94 3.50 -41.95
CA ALA A 213 15.66 2.96 -41.52
C ALA A 213 15.11 3.80 -40.38
N THR A 214 13.85 4.20 -40.46
CA THR A 214 13.20 5.06 -39.46
C THR A 214 11.74 4.70 -39.20
N THR A 215 11.26 4.85 -37.96
CA THR A 215 9.85 4.80 -37.60
C THR A 215 9.17 6.18 -37.70
N ARG A 216 9.95 7.24 -37.98
CA ARG A 216 9.50 8.64 -38.03
C ARG A 216 9.98 9.36 -39.28
N PRO A 217 9.43 9.04 -40.46
CA PRO A 217 9.87 9.64 -41.70
C PRO A 217 9.63 11.16 -41.77
N GLU A 218 8.61 11.70 -41.07
CA GLU A 218 8.33 13.14 -41.03
C GLU A 218 9.49 13.95 -40.45
N THR A 219 10.26 13.38 -39.51
CA THR A 219 11.38 14.11 -38.88
C THR A 219 12.62 14.16 -39.79
N MET A 220 12.70 13.37 -40.87
CA MET A 220 13.81 13.44 -41.82
C MET A 220 13.97 14.82 -42.43
N LEU A 221 12.89 15.58 -42.53
CA LEU A 221 12.92 16.99 -43.01
C LEU A 221 13.78 17.89 -42.13
N GLY A 222 14.16 17.44 -40.91
CA GLY A 222 15.05 18.13 -39.99
C GLY A 222 16.44 17.49 -39.85
N ASP A 223 16.77 16.48 -40.65
CA ASP A 223 18.04 15.80 -40.54
C ASP A 223 19.23 16.73 -40.79
N SER A 224 20.27 16.52 -39.96
CA SER A 224 21.52 17.31 -40.02
C SER A 224 22.73 16.46 -40.36
N ALA A 225 22.62 15.10 -40.26
CA ALA A 225 23.65 14.17 -40.65
C ALA A 225 23.06 12.74 -40.83
N VAL A 226 23.85 11.83 -41.35
CA VAL A 226 23.66 10.39 -41.17
C VAL A 226 24.86 9.87 -40.36
N ALA A 227 24.63 9.06 -39.32
CA ALA A 227 25.66 8.50 -38.48
C ALA A 227 25.86 7.01 -38.79
N VAL A 228 27.11 6.56 -38.75
CA VAL A 228 27.51 5.16 -38.83
C VAL A 228 28.52 4.83 -37.75
N ASN A 229 28.57 3.59 -37.33
CA ASN A 229 29.59 3.18 -36.38
C ASN A 229 31.02 3.22 -37.05
N PRO A 230 32.00 3.84 -36.42
CA PRO A 230 33.35 3.90 -36.99
C PRO A 230 34.00 2.54 -37.22
N ARG A 231 33.53 1.48 -36.57
CA ARG A 231 33.99 0.09 -36.75
C ARG A 231 33.23 -0.66 -37.84
N ASP A 232 32.22 -0.06 -38.44
CA ASP A 232 31.46 -0.71 -39.53
C ASP A 232 32.19 -0.60 -40.86
N ALA A 233 32.80 -1.71 -41.31
CA ALA A 233 33.55 -1.77 -42.52
C ALA A 233 32.76 -1.41 -43.78
N ARG A 234 31.43 -1.53 -43.75
CA ARG A 234 30.53 -1.19 -44.88
C ARG A 234 30.60 0.28 -45.24
N TYR A 235 30.86 1.13 -44.28
CA TYR A 235 30.79 2.58 -44.42
C TYR A 235 32.16 3.28 -44.26
N ALA A 236 33.22 2.56 -43.87
CA ALA A 236 34.54 3.15 -43.53
C ALA A 236 35.09 4.09 -44.59
N GLY A 237 34.90 3.77 -45.89
CA GLY A 237 35.37 4.61 -47.01
C GLY A 237 34.44 5.74 -47.42
N LEU A 238 33.30 5.88 -46.76
CA LEU A 238 32.26 6.82 -47.10
C LEU A 238 32.15 7.96 -46.11
N ILE A 239 32.74 7.85 -44.92
CA ILE A 239 32.72 8.87 -43.86
C ILE A 239 33.21 10.22 -44.42
N GLY A 240 32.46 11.27 -44.13
CA GLY A 240 32.71 12.62 -44.66
C GLY A 240 32.06 12.95 -45.99
N LYS A 241 31.48 11.99 -46.72
CA LYS A 241 30.69 12.26 -47.90
C LYS A 241 29.40 13.03 -47.51
N MET A 242 28.92 13.81 -48.49
CA MET A 242 27.69 14.59 -48.34
C MET A 242 26.54 13.89 -49.03
N PHE A 243 25.40 13.89 -48.40
CA PHE A 243 24.12 13.46 -49.01
C PHE A 243 23.33 14.67 -49.51
N ALA A 244 22.61 14.51 -50.60
CA ALA A 244 21.48 15.38 -50.95
C ALA A 244 20.29 14.86 -50.14
N LEU A 245 19.84 15.60 -49.12
CA LEU A 245 18.73 15.18 -48.27
C LEU A 245 17.45 15.11 -49.09
N PRO A 246 16.77 13.93 -49.16
CA PRO A 246 15.53 13.82 -49.92
C PRO A 246 14.49 14.84 -49.48
N LEU A 247 13.66 15.31 -50.38
CA LEU A 247 12.58 16.27 -50.15
C LEU A 247 13.05 17.62 -49.57
N SER A 248 14.37 17.96 -49.69
CA SER A 248 14.98 19.17 -49.21
C SER A 248 16.16 19.58 -50.11
N ASP A 249 16.49 20.88 -50.12
CA ASP A 249 17.68 21.38 -50.83
C ASP A 249 18.96 21.34 -49.97
N ARG A 250 18.91 20.70 -48.78
CA ARG A 250 20.05 20.66 -47.85
C ARG A 250 21.02 19.54 -48.18
N LEU A 251 22.29 19.82 -47.93
CA LEU A 251 23.36 18.82 -47.91
C LEU A 251 23.72 18.47 -46.48
N ILE A 252 23.79 17.18 -46.17
CA ILE A 252 24.11 16.67 -44.83
C ILE A 252 25.29 15.68 -44.88
N PRO A 253 26.21 15.67 -43.91
CA PRO A 253 27.38 14.81 -43.90
C PRO A 253 27.09 13.38 -43.39
N LEU A 254 27.91 12.42 -43.84
CA LEU A 254 28.05 11.12 -43.19
C LEU A 254 29.09 11.23 -42.08
N ILE A 255 28.68 11.05 -40.83
CA ILE A 255 29.54 11.14 -39.64
C ILE A 255 29.78 9.78 -39.04
N ALA A 256 30.88 9.67 -38.26
CA ALA A 256 31.19 8.48 -37.48
C ALA A 256 30.87 8.70 -36.00
N ASP A 257 29.97 7.88 -35.44
CA ASP A 257 29.61 7.94 -34.01
C ASP A 257 29.26 6.55 -33.47
N ASP A 258 29.79 6.23 -32.29
CA ASP A 258 29.60 4.91 -31.66
C ASP A 258 28.17 4.56 -31.27
N TYR A 259 27.27 5.56 -31.17
CA TYR A 259 25.86 5.30 -30.86
C TYR A 259 25.09 4.57 -31.97
N ALA A 260 25.57 4.66 -33.23
CA ALA A 260 25.01 3.90 -34.34
C ALA A 260 25.32 2.39 -34.18
N GLN A 261 24.29 1.59 -34.07
CA GLN A 261 24.39 0.14 -33.88
C GLN A 261 24.53 -0.57 -35.23
N THR A 262 25.64 -1.31 -35.41
CA THR A 262 25.96 -2.02 -36.68
C THR A 262 24.93 -3.08 -37.07
N GLU A 263 24.23 -3.66 -36.12
CA GLU A 263 23.29 -4.78 -36.29
C GLU A 263 21.82 -4.34 -36.36
N PHE A 264 21.52 -3.07 -36.11
CA PHE A 264 20.17 -2.55 -36.16
C PHE A 264 19.87 -1.89 -37.51
N GLY A 265 18.77 -2.28 -38.14
CA GLY A 265 18.36 -1.77 -39.44
C GLY A 265 19.45 -1.93 -40.51
N THR A 266 19.86 -0.81 -41.06
CA THR A 266 20.95 -0.79 -42.08
C THR A 266 22.32 -0.55 -41.47
N GLY A 267 22.41 -0.23 -40.17
CA GLY A 267 23.62 0.26 -39.52
C GLY A 267 23.93 1.73 -39.75
N ALA A 268 23.15 2.40 -40.58
CA ALA A 268 23.17 3.84 -40.80
C ALA A 268 21.93 4.48 -40.20
N VAL A 269 22.13 5.49 -39.36
CA VAL A 269 21.08 6.17 -38.57
C VAL A 269 20.99 7.63 -39.05
N LYS A 270 19.79 8.09 -39.43
CA LYS A 270 19.55 9.51 -39.66
C LYS A 270 19.68 10.26 -38.34
N VAL A 271 20.22 11.47 -38.35
CA VAL A 271 20.46 12.28 -37.17
C VAL A 271 19.60 13.54 -37.20
N THR A 272 18.59 13.61 -36.34
CA THR A 272 17.67 14.76 -36.20
C THR A 272 17.77 15.36 -34.80
N PRO A 273 18.78 16.18 -34.50
CA PRO A 273 19.09 16.63 -33.13
C PRO A 273 17.96 17.37 -32.41
N ALA A 274 17.00 17.92 -33.14
CA ALA A 274 15.86 18.62 -32.54
C ALA A 274 14.67 17.72 -32.15
N HIS A 275 14.70 16.41 -32.53
CA HIS A 275 13.51 15.54 -32.40
C HIS A 275 13.81 14.12 -31.83
N ASP A 276 15.05 13.84 -31.42
CA ASP A 276 15.46 12.59 -30.78
C ASP A 276 16.55 12.84 -29.74
N PRO A 277 16.46 12.25 -28.53
CA PRO A 277 17.46 12.45 -27.47
C PRO A 277 18.87 11.96 -27.82
N ASN A 278 18.99 10.82 -28.50
CA ASN A 278 20.31 10.28 -28.87
C ASN A 278 20.92 11.10 -30.00
N ASP A 279 20.11 11.53 -30.95
CA ASP A 279 20.51 12.40 -32.03
C ASP A 279 20.91 13.79 -31.50
N TYR A 280 20.24 14.31 -30.46
CA TYR A 280 20.60 15.56 -29.78
C TYR A 280 22.02 15.48 -29.19
N GLU A 281 22.32 14.43 -28.45
CA GLU A 281 23.67 14.21 -27.90
C GLU A 281 24.74 14.05 -28.99
N ALA A 282 24.44 13.28 -30.04
CA ALA A 282 25.31 13.20 -31.22
C ALA A 282 25.48 14.57 -31.91
N GLY A 283 24.41 15.32 -32.03
CA GLY A 283 24.42 16.69 -32.56
C GLY A 283 25.32 17.64 -31.78
N LEU A 284 25.33 17.56 -30.45
CA LEU A 284 26.24 18.35 -29.60
C LEU A 284 27.69 17.93 -29.80
N ARG A 285 28.01 16.61 -29.83
CA ARG A 285 29.36 16.11 -30.03
C ARG A 285 29.97 16.53 -31.38
N HIS A 286 29.12 16.56 -32.42
CA HIS A 286 29.56 16.87 -33.81
C HIS A 286 29.23 18.32 -34.22
N SER A 287 28.70 19.14 -33.30
CA SER A 287 28.30 20.56 -33.59
C SER A 287 27.33 20.66 -34.76
N LEU A 288 26.35 19.73 -34.86
CA LEU A 288 25.37 19.73 -35.97
C LEU A 288 24.26 20.76 -35.74
N PRO A 289 23.70 21.29 -36.84
CA PRO A 289 22.52 22.17 -36.76
C PRO A 289 21.32 21.45 -36.11
N GLN A 290 20.58 22.17 -35.26
CA GLN A 290 19.38 21.68 -34.59
C GLN A 290 18.15 22.30 -35.30
N ILE A 291 17.56 21.54 -36.24
CA ILE A 291 16.48 22.02 -37.09
C ILE A 291 15.15 21.49 -36.57
N THR A 292 14.32 22.38 -36.06
CA THR A 292 13.01 22.04 -35.51
C THR A 292 11.96 22.00 -36.62
N VAL A 293 11.47 20.85 -37.00
CA VAL A 293 10.46 20.66 -38.06
C VAL A 293 9.08 20.34 -37.54
N ILE A 294 8.92 20.07 -36.25
CA ILE A 294 7.62 19.92 -35.56
C ILE A 294 7.50 20.99 -34.52
N GLY A 295 6.39 21.72 -34.54
CA GLY A 295 6.07 22.80 -33.62
C GLY A 295 5.47 22.32 -32.29
N PHE A 296 5.30 23.25 -31.36
CA PHE A 296 4.73 22.95 -30.01
C PHE A 296 3.27 22.48 -30.04
N ASP A 297 2.54 22.79 -31.10
CA ASP A 297 1.17 22.34 -31.36
C ASP A 297 1.11 20.97 -32.07
N GLY A 298 2.26 20.42 -32.47
CA GLY A 298 2.36 19.16 -33.22
C GLY A 298 2.19 19.32 -34.74
N THR A 299 2.12 20.54 -35.25
CA THR A 299 2.13 20.82 -36.68
C THR A 299 3.55 20.98 -37.21
N MET A 300 3.74 20.78 -38.50
CA MET A 300 5.04 20.99 -39.14
C MET A 300 5.36 22.48 -39.24
N THR A 301 6.62 22.84 -38.92
CA THR A 301 7.10 24.20 -38.98
C THR A 301 7.47 24.60 -40.42
N PRO A 302 7.70 25.91 -40.72
CA PRO A 302 8.22 26.34 -42.02
C PRO A 302 9.55 25.70 -42.44
N GLU A 303 10.39 25.33 -41.48
CA GLU A 303 11.68 24.64 -41.74
C GLU A 303 11.50 23.24 -42.36
N ALA A 304 10.31 22.65 -42.30
CA ALA A 304 9.98 21.41 -42.98
C ALA A 304 9.79 21.61 -44.50
N GLY A 305 9.73 22.86 -44.98
CA GLY A 305 9.47 23.23 -46.38
C GLY A 305 8.00 23.55 -46.63
N GLU A 306 7.74 24.42 -47.64
CA GLU A 306 6.39 24.95 -47.95
C GLU A 306 5.34 23.86 -48.14
N ARG A 307 5.74 22.68 -48.67
CA ARG A 307 4.84 21.56 -48.97
C ARG A 307 4.26 20.92 -47.70
N TYR A 308 5.01 20.96 -46.61
CA TYR A 308 4.67 20.23 -45.36
C TYR A 308 4.27 21.18 -44.24
N ALA A 309 4.69 22.44 -44.29
CA ALA A 309 4.43 23.44 -43.26
C ALA A 309 2.92 23.59 -42.94
N GLY A 310 2.58 23.58 -41.65
CA GLY A 310 1.21 23.69 -41.15
C GLY A 310 0.38 22.42 -41.18
N LEU A 311 0.89 21.31 -41.73
CA LEU A 311 0.23 20.01 -41.64
C LEU A 311 0.43 19.41 -40.24
N ASP A 312 -0.56 18.64 -39.77
CA ASP A 312 -0.34 17.75 -38.63
C ASP A 312 0.80 16.76 -38.92
N ARG A 313 1.62 16.44 -37.92
CA ARG A 313 2.82 15.60 -38.09
C ARG A 313 2.51 14.20 -38.67
N TYR A 314 1.34 13.65 -38.42
CA TYR A 314 0.94 12.34 -38.98
C TYR A 314 0.48 12.46 -40.43
N ASP A 315 -0.21 13.55 -40.77
CA ASP A 315 -0.55 13.85 -42.17
C ASP A 315 0.71 14.14 -43.00
N ALA A 316 1.65 14.88 -42.42
CA ALA A 316 2.97 15.09 -43.00
C ALA A 316 3.75 13.77 -43.18
N ARG A 317 3.72 12.87 -42.21
CA ARG A 317 4.33 11.53 -42.32
C ARG A 317 3.80 10.79 -43.54
N ASN A 318 2.49 10.72 -43.72
CA ASN A 318 1.86 10.06 -44.84
C ASN A 318 2.26 10.71 -46.16
N LEU A 319 2.30 12.01 -46.22
CA LEU A 319 2.71 12.78 -47.42
C LEU A 319 4.20 12.58 -47.76
N VAL A 320 5.10 12.61 -46.73
CA VAL A 320 6.54 12.37 -46.91
C VAL A 320 6.77 10.96 -47.47
N VAL A 321 6.07 9.94 -46.97
CA VAL A 321 6.18 8.56 -47.46
C VAL A 321 5.73 8.46 -48.92
N ALA A 322 4.60 9.08 -49.30
CA ALA A 322 4.10 9.10 -50.66
C ALA A 322 5.08 9.82 -51.62
N ASP A 323 5.63 10.94 -51.24
CA ASP A 323 6.60 11.69 -52.03
C ASP A 323 7.92 10.94 -52.22
N LEU A 324 8.38 10.20 -51.22
CA LEU A 324 9.56 9.34 -51.30
C LEU A 324 9.32 8.12 -52.23
N GLU A 325 8.11 7.59 -52.24
CA GLU A 325 7.70 6.53 -53.15
C GLU A 325 7.68 6.99 -54.61
N GLU A 326 7.09 8.19 -54.85
CA GLU A 326 7.06 8.85 -56.19
C GLU A 326 8.47 9.08 -56.73
N LEU A 327 9.40 9.53 -55.85
CA LEU A 327 10.82 9.72 -56.21
C LEU A 327 11.63 8.44 -56.33
N GLY A 328 11.04 7.27 -56.03
CA GLY A 328 11.74 6.00 -56.01
C GLY A 328 12.83 5.90 -54.95
N LEU A 329 12.72 6.69 -53.89
CA LEU A 329 13.65 6.70 -52.75
C LEU A 329 13.18 5.87 -51.56
N LEU A 330 11.92 5.46 -51.53
CA LEU A 330 11.42 4.47 -50.58
C LEU A 330 11.80 3.07 -51.05
N GLU A 331 12.72 2.40 -50.36
CA GLU A 331 13.23 1.09 -50.74
C GLU A 331 12.32 -0.04 -50.24
N LYS A 332 11.83 0.08 -49.01
CA LYS A 332 11.02 -0.94 -48.33
C LYS A 332 10.22 -0.34 -47.19
N THR A 333 9.06 -0.91 -46.93
CA THR A 333 8.26 -0.68 -45.73
C THR A 333 8.07 -2.01 -45.00
N GLU A 334 8.42 -2.08 -43.72
CA GLU A 334 8.22 -3.28 -42.88
C GLU A 334 7.23 -2.97 -41.78
N ASP A 335 6.35 -3.92 -41.49
CA ASP A 335 5.53 -3.87 -40.28
C ASP A 335 6.45 -3.98 -39.01
N TYR A 336 6.37 -3.03 -38.14
CA TYR A 336 7.25 -2.94 -36.99
C TYR A 336 6.49 -2.54 -35.74
N LYS A 337 6.64 -3.35 -34.69
CA LYS A 337 6.10 -2.99 -33.36
C LYS A 337 7.20 -2.37 -32.51
N HIS A 338 6.91 -1.24 -31.92
CA HIS A 338 7.85 -0.53 -31.08
C HIS A 338 7.12 0.22 -29.96
N ASN A 339 7.86 0.51 -28.91
CA ASN A 339 7.36 1.36 -27.84
C ASN A 339 7.35 2.82 -28.29
N VAL A 340 6.22 3.47 -28.07
CA VAL A 340 6.01 4.89 -28.36
C VAL A 340 5.80 5.62 -27.05
N PRO A 341 6.59 6.65 -26.72
CA PRO A 341 6.39 7.45 -25.53
C PRO A 341 5.10 8.26 -25.65
N THR A 342 4.20 8.09 -24.68
CA THR A 342 2.90 8.77 -24.62
C THR A 342 2.74 9.53 -23.31
N CYS A 343 1.90 10.54 -23.31
CA CYS A 343 1.53 11.30 -22.11
C CYS A 343 0.58 10.46 -21.23
N GLU A 344 0.94 10.20 -20.00
CA GLU A 344 0.10 9.47 -19.02
C GLU A 344 -1.33 10.02 -18.89
N ARG A 345 -1.55 11.32 -19.18
CA ARG A 345 -2.83 12.02 -18.96
C ARG A 345 -3.75 12.03 -20.18
N CYS A 346 -3.20 12.21 -21.37
CA CYS A 346 -3.98 12.32 -22.61
C CYS A 346 -3.67 11.25 -23.64
N HIS A 347 -2.68 10.38 -23.42
CA HIS A 347 -2.20 9.31 -24.32
C HIS A 347 -1.71 9.85 -25.68
N THR A 348 -1.49 11.16 -25.81
CA THR A 348 -0.87 11.73 -27.01
C THR A 348 0.62 11.39 -27.03
N THR A 349 1.15 11.04 -28.18
CA THR A 349 2.57 10.80 -28.39
C THR A 349 3.38 12.02 -27.97
N ILE A 350 4.40 11.78 -27.14
CA ILE A 350 5.36 12.79 -26.69
C ILE A 350 6.31 13.14 -27.82
N GLU A 351 6.52 14.43 -28.02
CA GLU A 351 7.52 14.96 -28.96
C GLU A 351 8.74 15.45 -28.20
N PRO A 352 9.94 14.89 -28.46
CA PRO A 352 11.17 15.51 -28.04
C PRO A 352 11.34 16.82 -28.82
N LEU A 353 11.27 17.98 -28.12
CA LEU A 353 11.37 19.31 -28.72
C LEU A 353 12.40 20.18 -28.01
N LEU A 354 13.06 21.05 -28.77
CA LEU A 354 13.94 22.07 -28.22
C LEU A 354 13.10 23.24 -27.67
N SER A 355 13.26 23.50 -26.37
CA SER A 355 12.55 24.57 -25.69
C SER A 355 13.44 25.33 -24.72
N ASP A 356 13.22 26.65 -24.59
CA ASP A 356 13.84 27.45 -23.56
C ASP A 356 13.07 27.29 -22.25
N GLN A 357 13.69 26.64 -21.29
CA GLN A 357 13.08 26.29 -20.02
C GLN A 357 13.94 26.74 -18.85
N TRP A 358 13.33 26.85 -17.68
CA TRP A 358 14.04 26.96 -16.41
C TRP A 358 14.45 25.57 -15.94
N PHE A 359 15.73 25.38 -15.66
CA PHE A 359 16.29 24.13 -15.18
C PHE A 359 16.94 24.32 -13.82
N MET A 360 16.88 23.25 -13.02
CA MET A 360 17.68 23.11 -11.83
C MET A 360 18.88 22.18 -12.12
N ARG A 361 20.07 22.66 -11.83
CA ARG A 361 21.29 21.88 -11.95
C ARG A 361 21.31 20.81 -10.88
N MET A 362 21.45 19.55 -11.28
CA MET A 362 21.43 18.39 -10.41
C MET A 362 22.76 17.66 -10.43
N ALA A 363 23.19 17.20 -11.59
CA ALA A 363 24.39 16.39 -11.71
C ALA A 363 25.63 17.08 -11.14
N GLY A 364 26.39 16.35 -10.29
CA GLY A 364 27.64 16.82 -9.69
C GLY A 364 27.49 17.91 -8.63
N THR A 365 26.27 18.19 -8.15
CA THR A 365 26.02 19.15 -7.05
C THR A 365 26.21 18.50 -5.69
N GLU A 366 26.64 19.31 -4.70
CA GLU A 366 26.73 18.90 -3.29
C GLU A 366 25.35 18.43 -2.75
N MET A 367 24.28 19.06 -3.17
CA MET A 367 22.91 18.67 -2.80
C MET A 367 22.59 17.21 -3.15
N VAL A 368 22.95 16.78 -4.37
CA VAL A 368 22.75 15.39 -4.81
C VAL A 368 23.68 14.45 -4.06
N GLN A 369 24.95 14.82 -3.87
CA GLN A 369 25.88 13.98 -3.14
C GLN A 369 25.45 13.71 -1.70
N ARG A 370 25.04 14.75 -0.97
CA ARG A 370 24.52 14.60 0.40
C ARG A 370 23.29 13.68 0.47
N ALA A 371 22.39 13.77 -0.52
CA ALA A 371 21.23 12.90 -0.58
C ALA A 371 21.59 11.43 -0.91
N VAL A 372 22.69 11.20 -1.63
CA VAL A 372 23.27 9.86 -1.82
C VAL A 372 23.89 9.36 -0.51
N ASP A 373 24.71 10.16 0.14
CA ASP A 373 25.43 9.80 1.37
C ASP A 373 24.49 9.37 2.50
N VAL A 374 23.39 10.11 2.71
CA VAL A 374 22.37 9.80 3.72
C VAL A 374 21.72 8.43 3.48
N ALA A 375 21.52 8.06 2.21
CA ALA A 375 20.97 6.75 1.87
C ALA A 375 22.03 5.65 1.98
N GLU A 376 23.27 5.89 1.51
CA GLU A 376 24.37 4.91 1.58
C GLU A 376 24.71 4.55 3.04
N ASN A 377 24.74 5.54 3.93
CA ASN A 377 25.06 5.39 5.34
C ASN A 377 23.89 4.89 6.21
N ASP A 378 22.74 4.56 5.62
CA ASP A 378 21.52 4.17 6.32
C ASP A 378 21.03 5.21 7.36
N GLU A 379 21.35 6.49 7.17
CA GLU A 379 20.78 7.57 7.98
C GLU A 379 19.28 7.72 7.68
N THR A 380 18.87 7.51 6.42
CA THR A 380 17.48 7.26 6.04
C THR A 380 17.33 5.82 5.56
N THR A 381 16.42 5.07 6.21
CA THR A 381 16.18 3.65 5.95
C THR A 381 15.08 3.47 4.90
N PHE A 382 15.30 2.59 3.92
CA PHE A 382 14.29 2.23 2.91
C PHE A 382 13.68 0.86 3.22
N VAL A 383 12.38 0.81 3.38
CA VAL A 383 11.63 -0.42 3.67
C VAL A 383 10.62 -0.68 2.55
N PRO A 384 10.72 -1.79 1.79
CA PRO A 384 11.78 -2.81 1.80
C PRO A 384 13.13 -2.32 1.25
N ALA A 385 14.23 -2.91 1.72
CA ALA A 385 15.61 -2.50 1.40
C ALA A 385 15.96 -2.48 -0.11
N ARG A 386 15.23 -3.24 -0.96
CA ARG A 386 15.42 -3.22 -2.42
C ARG A 386 15.25 -1.82 -3.04
N TYR A 387 14.45 -0.97 -2.44
CA TYR A 387 14.21 0.39 -2.93
C TYR A 387 15.39 1.33 -2.69
N LYS A 388 16.27 1.05 -1.72
CA LYS A 388 17.54 1.75 -1.55
C LYS A 388 18.39 1.67 -2.81
N LYS A 389 18.51 0.45 -3.39
CA LYS A 389 19.24 0.26 -4.64
C LYS A 389 18.62 1.05 -5.80
N ALA A 390 17.30 0.97 -5.96
CA ALA A 390 16.59 1.68 -7.03
C ALA A 390 16.72 3.21 -6.90
N TYR A 391 16.77 3.72 -5.67
CA TYR A 391 17.05 5.12 -5.37
C TYR A 391 18.47 5.53 -5.77
N LEU A 392 19.49 4.77 -5.33
CA LEU A 392 20.90 5.06 -5.60
C LEU A 392 21.23 4.95 -7.10
N ASP A 393 20.72 3.92 -7.78
CA ASP A 393 20.89 3.75 -9.24
C ASP A 393 20.35 4.99 -10.01
N TRP A 394 19.21 5.53 -9.59
CA TRP A 394 18.65 6.72 -10.22
C TRP A 394 19.43 7.99 -9.89
N MET A 395 19.84 8.18 -8.62
CA MET A 395 20.62 9.33 -8.18
C MET A 395 21.96 9.43 -8.90
N THR A 396 22.61 8.29 -9.20
CA THR A 396 23.87 8.24 -9.94
C THR A 396 23.71 8.76 -11.39
N GLY A 397 22.56 8.52 -12.01
CA GLY A 397 22.25 8.94 -13.37
C GLY A 397 21.44 10.22 -13.49
N ILE A 398 21.27 10.97 -12.39
CA ILE A 398 20.38 12.13 -12.34
C ILE A 398 20.80 13.21 -13.36
N ARG A 399 19.83 13.71 -14.10
CA ARG A 399 19.97 14.83 -15.06
C ARG A 399 19.37 16.11 -14.48
N ASP A 400 19.72 17.25 -15.12
CA ASP A 400 19.15 18.54 -14.77
C ASP A 400 17.62 18.51 -14.91
N TRP A 401 16.95 19.10 -13.94
CA TRP A 401 15.50 19.05 -13.81
C TRP A 401 14.83 20.26 -14.45
N ALA A 402 13.97 20.04 -15.46
CA ALA A 402 13.16 21.08 -16.04
C ALA A 402 12.06 21.51 -15.06
N LEU A 403 12.11 22.76 -14.59
CA LEU A 403 11.22 23.30 -13.57
C LEU A 403 9.95 23.94 -14.15
N SER A 404 10.04 24.57 -15.33
CA SER A 404 8.94 25.35 -15.91
C SER A 404 7.89 24.48 -16.58
N ARG A 405 6.63 24.84 -16.40
CA ARG A 405 5.45 24.26 -17.06
C ARG A 405 4.60 25.36 -17.67
N GLN A 406 4.18 25.20 -18.91
CA GLN A 406 3.34 26.15 -19.67
C GLN A 406 1.86 25.93 -19.31
N LEU A 407 1.57 25.95 -18.01
CA LEU A 407 0.25 25.81 -17.42
C LEU A 407 -0.20 27.13 -16.82
N TRP A 408 -1.49 27.24 -16.52
CA TRP A 408 -2.03 28.39 -15.80
C TRP A 408 -2.24 28.12 -14.32
N TRP A 409 -2.44 26.85 -13.97
CA TRP A 409 -2.63 26.38 -12.60
C TRP A 409 -1.32 25.89 -11.98
N GLY A 410 -0.87 26.55 -10.93
CA GLY A 410 0.34 26.23 -10.17
C GLY A 410 1.04 27.47 -9.62
N HIS A 411 2.19 27.27 -9.00
CA HIS A 411 3.05 28.33 -8.48
C HIS A 411 3.73 29.06 -9.63
N ARG A 412 3.39 30.30 -9.81
CA ARG A 412 3.98 31.11 -10.86
C ARG A 412 5.47 31.32 -10.59
N ILE A 413 6.32 31.14 -11.60
CA ILE A 413 7.77 31.30 -11.48
C ILE A 413 8.11 32.71 -10.99
N PRO A 414 8.88 32.89 -9.90
CA PRO A 414 9.17 34.22 -9.31
C PRO A 414 10.37 34.89 -10.00
N ILE A 415 10.32 34.92 -11.32
CA ILE A 415 11.26 35.64 -12.19
C ILE A 415 10.55 36.82 -12.82
N TYR A 416 11.24 37.95 -12.84
CA TYR A 416 10.74 39.22 -13.37
C TYR A 416 11.69 39.73 -14.46
N TYR A 417 11.15 39.95 -15.65
CA TYR A 417 11.88 40.42 -16.82
C TYR A 417 11.83 41.94 -16.96
N ARG A 418 12.97 42.54 -17.26
CA ARG A 418 13.07 43.93 -17.69
C ARG A 418 12.74 44.03 -19.19
N PRO A 419 12.46 45.25 -19.71
CA PRO A 419 12.20 45.47 -21.14
C PRO A 419 13.37 45.02 -22.05
N ASP A 420 14.59 45.01 -21.54
CA ASP A 420 15.79 44.55 -22.28
C ASP A 420 15.96 43.03 -22.32
N GLY A 421 15.03 42.27 -21.71
CA GLY A 421 15.05 40.84 -21.66
C GLY A 421 15.89 40.24 -20.51
N THR A 422 16.61 41.07 -19.75
CA THR A 422 17.31 40.57 -18.54
C THR A 422 16.30 40.29 -17.41
N SER A 423 16.63 39.40 -16.51
CA SER A 423 15.70 38.94 -15.47
C SER A 423 16.29 38.99 -14.06
N VAL A 424 15.41 39.07 -13.07
CA VAL A 424 15.73 38.96 -11.66
C VAL A 424 14.79 37.96 -10.97
N ALA A 425 15.29 37.13 -10.05
CA ALA A 425 14.46 36.38 -9.14
C ALA A 425 14.12 37.25 -7.94
N ALA A 426 12.88 37.22 -7.48
CA ALA A 426 12.46 37.98 -6.31
C ALA A 426 11.23 37.35 -5.63
N ARG A 427 11.07 37.56 -4.32
CA ARG A 427 9.97 37.04 -3.52
C ARG A 427 8.65 37.75 -3.76
N SER A 428 8.75 39.01 -4.15
CA SER A 428 7.58 39.86 -4.47
C SER A 428 7.91 40.83 -5.60
N MET A 429 6.89 41.49 -6.13
CA MET A 429 7.07 42.56 -7.11
C MET A 429 7.87 43.71 -6.52
N GLU A 430 7.70 44.05 -5.25
CA GLU A 430 8.43 45.10 -4.54
C GLU A 430 9.93 44.80 -4.49
N GLU A 431 10.29 43.53 -4.09
CA GLU A 431 11.69 43.10 -4.10
C GLU A 431 12.25 43.09 -5.53
N ALA A 432 11.44 42.65 -6.50
CA ALA A 432 11.85 42.64 -7.89
C ALA A 432 12.19 44.07 -8.40
N ILE A 433 11.38 45.07 -8.08
CA ILE A 433 11.63 46.49 -8.41
C ILE A 433 12.95 46.96 -7.78
N GLN A 434 13.19 46.61 -6.52
CA GLN A 434 14.44 46.94 -5.82
C GLN A 434 15.66 46.30 -6.48
N ARG A 435 15.59 44.99 -6.78
CA ARG A 435 16.68 44.25 -7.44
C ARG A 435 16.90 44.70 -8.87
N ALA A 436 15.83 44.98 -9.58
CA ALA A 436 15.88 45.38 -10.97
C ALA A 436 16.24 46.88 -11.19
N GLY A 437 15.92 47.75 -10.24
CA GLY A 437 16.09 49.20 -10.37
C GLY A 437 15.09 49.86 -11.34
N THR A 438 14.00 49.21 -11.68
CA THR A 438 12.92 49.68 -12.55
C THR A 438 11.57 49.17 -12.11
N MET A 439 10.50 49.89 -12.38
CA MET A 439 9.10 49.49 -12.18
C MET A 439 8.52 48.75 -13.40
N GLU A 440 9.15 48.83 -14.55
CA GLU A 440 8.70 48.16 -15.78
C GLU A 440 9.17 46.69 -15.75
N LEU A 441 8.40 45.84 -15.09
CA LEU A 441 8.71 44.42 -14.94
C LEU A 441 7.51 43.58 -15.35
N THR A 442 7.81 42.44 -16.01
CA THR A 442 6.81 41.42 -16.32
C THR A 442 7.23 40.12 -15.67
N GLN A 443 6.35 39.55 -14.86
CA GLN A 443 6.60 38.22 -14.25
C GLN A 443 6.50 37.13 -15.30
N ASP A 444 7.35 36.08 -15.16
CA ASP A 444 7.31 34.88 -15.99
C ASP A 444 5.89 34.30 -16.04
N GLU A 445 5.44 33.85 -17.20
CA GLU A 445 4.09 33.32 -17.38
C GLU A 445 3.97 31.85 -16.99
N ASP A 446 5.08 31.11 -16.99
CA ASP A 446 5.11 29.72 -16.64
C ASP A 446 4.91 29.50 -15.13
N VAL A 447 4.47 28.30 -14.79
CA VAL A 447 4.41 27.84 -13.41
C VAL A 447 5.49 26.80 -13.14
N LEU A 448 5.79 26.55 -11.86
CA LEU A 448 6.72 25.52 -11.44
C LEU A 448 6.12 24.12 -11.59
N ASP A 449 6.96 23.16 -11.87
CA ASP A 449 6.64 21.73 -11.74
C ASP A 449 6.03 21.45 -10.35
N THR A 450 4.92 20.71 -10.29
CA THR A 450 4.26 20.26 -9.05
C THR A 450 5.25 19.67 -8.05
N TRP A 451 6.21 18.89 -8.55
CA TRP A 451 7.21 18.25 -7.72
C TRP A 451 8.18 19.21 -7.03
N PHE A 452 8.31 20.45 -7.52
CA PHE A 452 9.12 21.47 -6.84
C PHE A 452 8.48 21.90 -5.52
N SER A 453 7.21 22.20 -5.52
CA SER A 453 6.48 22.52 -4.30
C SER A 453 6.37 21.28 -3.39
N SER A 454 6.01 20.13 -3.93
CA SER A 454 5.84 18.89 -3.16
C SER A 454 7.15 18.43 -2.50
N ALA A 455 8.32 18.78 -3.03
CA ALA A 455 9.62 18.51 -2.42
C ALA A 455 9.85 19.21 -1.07
N LEU A 456 9.12 20.31 -0.80
CA LEU A 456 9.25 21.09 0.42
C LEU A 456 8.31 20.58 1.54
N TRP A 457 7.47 19.58 1.24
CA TRP A 457 6.37 19.13 2.08
C TRP A 457 6.77 18.84 3.55
N PRO A 458 7.87 18.15 3.86
CA PRO A 458 8.22 17.80 5.23
C PRO A 458 8.47 18.98 6.17
N PHE A 459 8.81 20.15 5.65
CA PHE A 459 9.16 21.32 6.46
C PHE A 459 8.32 22.56 6.14
N ALA A 460 7.91 22.75 4.90
CA ALA A 460 7.03 23.87 4.56
C ALA A 460 5.65 23.75 5.22
N THR A 461 5.14 22.52 5.39
CA THR A 461 3.90 22.25 6.12
C THR A 461 3.95 22.68 7.59
N MET A 462 5.14 22.72 8.17
CA MET A 462 5.39 23.11 9.56
C MET A 462 5.81 24.58 9.70
N GLY A 463 5.70 25.37 8.60
CA GLY A 463 5.83 26.81 8.61
C GLY A 463 7.18 27.37 8.12
N TRP A 464 8.11 26.53 7.62
CA TRP A 464 9.31 27.06 6.95
C TRP A 464 8.90 28.02 5.81
N PRO A 465 9.60 29.18 5.60
CA PRO A 465 10.93 29.56 6.10
C PRO A 465 10.98 30.20 7.50
N ALA A 466 9.84 30.33 8.18
CA ALA A 466 9.83 30.82 9.55
C ALA A 466 10.32 29.76 10.55
N GLU A 467 10.94 30.19 11.65
CA GLU A 467 11.30 29.33 12.78
C GLU A 467 10.07 29.15 13.68
N THR A 468 9.30 28.09 13.44
CA THR A 468 8.09 27.77 14.21
C THR A 468 8.35 26.72 15.29
N PRO A 469 7.56 26.71 16.38
CA PRO A 469 7.62 25.64 17.39
C PRO A 469 7.36 24.25 16.79
N ASP A 470 6.44 24.14 15.85
CA ASP A 470 6.13 22.88 15.15
C ASP A 470 7.34 22.37 14.37
N LEU A 471 7.98 23.24 13.60
CA LEU A 471 9.18 22.88 12.83
C LEU A 471 10.33 22.46 13.77
N ALA A 472 10.56 23.20 14.83
CA ALA A 472 11.63 22.90 15.78
C ALA A 472 11.41 21.59 16.56
N TYR A 473 10.14 21.18 16.75
CA TYR A 473 9.84 19.98 17.52
C TYR A 473 9.59 18.75 16.66
N PHE A 474 8.82 18.86 15.56
CA PHE A 474 8.39 17.71 14.76
C PHE A 474 9.30 17.38 13.57
N TYR A 475 10.15 18.32 13.13
CA TYR A 475 11.16 18.02 12.10
C TYR A 475 12.47 17.54 12.77
N PRO A 476 13.19 16.55 12.16
CA PRO A 476 12.78 15.69 11.03
C PRO A 476 11.60 14.79 11.42
N THR A 477 10.79 14.38 10.43
CA THR A 477 9.72 13.42 10.67
C THR A 477 10.27 12.00 10.84
N ASP A 478 9.50 11.13 11.49
CA ASP A 478 9.97 9.78 11.81
C ASP A 478 9.81 8.83 10.63
N MET A 479 8.72 8.97 9.88
CA MET A 479 8.42 8.07 8.78
C MET A 479 7.73 8.82 7.63
N LEU A 480 8.04 8.39 6.42
CA LEU A 480 7.31 8.69 5.18
C LEU A 480 6.81 7.38 4.59
N THR A 481 5.54 7.33 4.17
CA THR A 481 5.05 6.20 3.37
C THR A 481 4.57 6.67 2.01
N THR A 482 4.90 5.90 0.97
CA THR A 482 4.56 6.24 -0.41
C THR A 482 4.54 5.01 -1.33
N ALA A 483 4.04 5.19 -2.57
CA ALA A 483 4.16 4.20 -3.63
C ALA A 483 5.57 4.21 -4.25
N GLY A 484 6.01 3.06 -4.76
CA GLY A 484 7.35 2.93 -5.35
C GLY A 484 7.57 3.77 -6.61
N GLU A 485 6.54 4.10 -7.34
CA GLU A 485 6.57 4.91 -8.56
C GLU A 485 7.03 6.35 -8.32
N ILE A 486 6.67 6.95 -7.17
CA ILE A 486 7.05 8.34 -6.84
C ILE A 486 8.31 8.44 -5.97
N LEU A 487 9.05 7.35 -5.77
CA LEU A 487 10.33 7.35 -5.07
C LEU A 487 11.31 8.37 -5.66
N ARG A 488 11.43 8.40 -6.98
CA ARG A 488 12.34 9.27 -7.71
C ARG A 488 11.87 10.73 -7.76
N LEU A 489 10.57 10.92 -7.90
CA LEU A 489 9.98 12.26 -8.06
C LEU A 489 9.81 12.99 -6.74
N TRP A 490 9.49 12.29 -5.69
CA TRP A 490 9.10 12.90 -4.43
C TRP A 490 10.11 12.65 -3.33
N VAL A 491 10.41 11.39 -3.01
CA VAL A 491 11.33 11.05 -1.91
C VAL A 491 12.72 11.61 -2.14
N ALA A 492 13.29 11.40 -3.34
CA ALA A 492 14.61 11.91 -3.67
C ALA A 492 14.69 13.44 -3.59
N ARG A 493 13.66 14.12 -4.07
CA ARG A 493 13.60 15.59 -4.06
C ARG A 493 13.41 16.14 -2.66
N MET A 494 12.59 15.51 -1.81
CA MET A 494 12.47 15.90 -0.41
C MET A 494 13.79 15.72 0.36
N LEU A 495 14.53 14.64 0.11
CA LEU A 495 15.87 14.45 0.70
C LEU A 495 16.82 15.59 0.29
N MET A 496 16.88 15.90 -1.00
CA MET A 496 17.73 16.98 -1.52
C MET A 496 17.36 18.34 -0.92
N THR A 497 16.09 18.71 -0.93
CA THR A 497 15.64 20.02 -0.41
C THR A 497 15.73 20.11 1.11
N GLY A 498 15.36 19.05 1.83
CA GLY A 498 15.48 18.99 3.30
C GLY A 498 16.94 19.16 3.76
N LEU A 499 17.85 18.39 3.18
CA LEU A 499 19.28 18.53 3.48
C LEU A 499 19.83 19.91 3.13
N THR A 500 19.31 20.56 2.07
CA THR A 500 19.78 21.87 1.66
C THR A 500 19.25 22.98 2.55
N PHE A 501 17.97 23.00 2.87
CA PHE A 501 17.34 24.11 3.57
C PHE A 501 17.33 23.94 5.09
N MET A 502 17.22 22.70 5.58
CA MET A 502 17.17 22.39 7.00
C MET A 502 18.51 21.88 7.55
N GLY A 503 19.46 21.50 6.67
CA GLY A 503 20.77 20.94 7.07
C GLY A 503 20.70 19.50 7.56
N GLU A 504 19.54 18.93 7.72
CA GLU A 504 19.25 17.59 8.23
C GLU A 504 18.26 16.84 7.33
N LYS A 505 18.30 15.49 7.35
CA LYS A 505 17.37 14.63 6.60
C LYS A 505 15.91 14.92 6.97
N PRO A 506 14.96 14.88 6.03
CA PRO A 506 13.57 15.22 6.31
C PRO A 506 12.78 14.10 7.02
N PHE A 507 13.24 12.85 6.98
CA PHE A 507 12.59 11.70 7.60
C PHE A 507 13.60 10.57 7.88
N ALA A 508 13.31 9.76 8.91
CA ALA A 508 14.16 8.63 9.29
C ALA A 508 13.91 7.42 8.38
N ASP A 509 12.65 7.02 8.22
CA ASP A 509 12.26 5.84 7.45
C ASP A 509 11.42 6.19 6.22
N VAL A 510 11.66 5.51 5.11
CA VAL A 510 10.86 5.53 3.89
C VAL A 510 10.21 4.15 3.70
N TYR A 511 8.93 4.06 4.04
CA TYR A 511 8.15 2.85 3.84
C TYR A 511 7.45 2.87 2.48
N ILE A 512 7.82 1.96 1.59
CA ILE A 512 7.19 1.80 0.27
C ILE A 512 6.12 0.72 0.37
N HIS A 513 4.87 1.17 0.34
CA HIS A 513 3.73 0.26 0.43
C HIS A 513 3.49 -0.52 -0.87
N ALA A 514 2.75 -1.62 -0.77
CA ALA A 514 2.36 -2.46 -1.90
C ALA A 514 1.46 -1.71 -2.89
N THR A 515 1.55 -2.05 -4.17
CA THR A 515 0.59 -1.62 -5.20
C THR A 515 -0.68 -2.45 -5.09
N VAL A 516 -1.85 -1.79 -5.10
CA VAL A 516 -3.15 -2.48 -5.06
C VAL A 516 -3.63 -2.73 -6.48
N LEU A 517 -3.67 -4.01 -6.86
CA LEU A 517 -4.03 -4.50 -8.18
C LEU A 517 -5.44 -5.12 -8.17
N ASP A 518 -6.08 -5.21 -9.34
CA ASP A 518 -7.33 -5.95 -9.52
C ASP A 518 -7.12 -7.49 -9.42
N LYS A 519 -8.19 -8.27 -9.46
CA LYS A 519 -8.15 -9.75 -9.45
C LYS A 519 -7.26 -10.36 -10.54
N LYS A 520 -7.06 -9.63 -11.66
CA LYS A 520 -6.23 -10.07 -12.79
C LYS A 520 -4.78 -9.60 -12.69
N GLY A 521 -4.40 -8.91 -11.60
CA GLY A 521 -3.06 -8.38 -11.40
C GLY A 521 -2.75 -7.12 -12.21
N ARG A 522 -3.77 -6.34 -12.58
CA ARG A 522 -3.62 -5.06 -13.30
C ARG A 522 -3.80 -3.88 -12.34
N PRO A 523 -3.07 -2.78 -12.51
CA PRO A 523 -3.31 -1.56 -11.75
C PRO A 523 -4.76 -1.09 -11.88
N MET A 524 -5.36 -0.71 -10.75
CA MET A 524 -6.73 -0.21 -10.72
C MET A 524 -6.77 1.27 -11.07
N SER A 525 -7.64 1.64 -12.02
CA SER A 525 -7.94 3.04 -12.32
C SER A 525 -9.41 3.23 -12.70
N LYS A 526 -9.94 4.43 -12.47
CA LYS A 526 -11.32 4.78 -12.85
C LYS A 526 -11.50 4.80 -14.35
N SER A 527 -10.48 5.23 -15.11
CA SER A 527 -10.49 5.29 -16.57
C SER A 527 -10.57 3.90 -17.22
N LYS A 528 -9.97 2.87 -16.57
CA LYS A 528 -10.00 1.47 -17.04
C LYS A 528 -11.25 0.71 -16.55
N GLY A 529 -12.13 1.35 -15.77
CA GLY A 529 -13.38 0.74 -15.27
C GLY A 529 -13.18 -0.44 -14.30
N ASN A 530 -11.98 -0.60 -13.74
CA ASN A 530 -11.65 -1.64 -12.76
C ASN A 530 -11.34 -1.07 -11.37
N GLY A 531 -11.50 0.25 -11.18
CA GLY A 531 -11.30 0.92 -9.90
C GLY A 531 -12.44 0.64 -8.93
N ILE A 532 -12.09 0.32 -7.68
CA ILE A 532 -13.03 0.18 -6.56
C ILE A 532 -12.93 1.45 -5.72
N ASP A 533 -14.07 2.11 -5.43
CA ASP A 533 -14.09 3.27 -4.53
C ASP A 533 -14.04 2.79 -3.07
N PRO A 534 -13.08 3.26 -2.26
CA PRO A 534 -13.02 2.90 -0.85
C PRO A 534 -14.28 3.26 -0.07
N VAL A 535 -14.95 4.35 -0.43
CA VAL A 535 -16.18 4.80 0.26
C VAL A 535 -17.32 3.82 0.06
N ASP A 536 -17.47 3.25 -1.14
CA ASP A 536 -18.48 2.22 -1.39
C ASP A 536 -18.26 0.98 -0.50
N MET A 537 -16.99 0.62 -0.27
CA MET A 537 -16.63 -0.48 0.64
C MET A 537 -16.94 -0.14 2.10
N ILE A 538 -16.66 1.09 2.51
CA ILE A 538 -16.97 1.58 3.87
C ILE A 538 -18.49 1.59 4.09
N GLU A 539 -19.27 2.10 3.13
CA GLU A 539 -20.73 2.12 3.21
C GLU A 539 -21.35 0.72 3.31
N LYS A 540 -20.75 -0.26 2.66
CA LYS A 540 -21.26 -1.61 2.60
C LYS A 540 -20.81 -2.49 3.77
N TYR A 541 -19.60 -2.30 4.26
CA TYR A 541 -18.96 -3.23 5.20
C TYR A 541 -18.39 -2.58 6.46
N GLY A 542 -18.25 -1.24 6.50
CA GLY A 542 -17.60 -0.47 7.55
C GLY A 542 -16.11 -0.20 7.28
N ALA A 543 -15.60 0.86 7.87
CA ALA A 543 -14.22 1.30 7.74
C ALA A 543 -13.23 0.29 8.34
N ASP A 544 -13.54 -0.27 9.52
CA ASP A 544 -12.71 -1.27 10.18
C ASP A 544 -12.51 -2.52 9.32
N ALA A 545 -13.57 -2.97 8.63
CA ALA A 545 -13.50 -4.12 7.74
C ALA A 545 -12.59 -3.87 6.53
N LEU A 546 -12.67 -2.67 5.94
CA LEU A 546 -11.80 -2.28 4.84
C LEU A 546 -10.34 -2.17 5.30
N ARG A 547 -10.07 -1.46 6.41
CA ARG A 547 -8.73 -1.28 6.98
C ARG A 547 -8.06 -2.63 7.27
N PHE A 548 -8.75 -3.49 8.02
CA PHE A 548 -8.24 -4.83 8.37
C PHE A 548 -7.94 -5.68 7.13
N SER A 549 -8.83 -5.65 6.12
CA SER A 549 -8.66 -6.39 4.87
C SER A 549 -7.41 -5.94 4.10
N LEU A 550 -7.19 -4.63 4.02
CA LEU A 550 -6.02 -4.06 3.33
C LEU A 550 -4.72 -4.36 4.07
N LEU A 551 -4.69 -4.12 5.39
CA LEU A 551 -3.51 -4.32 6.21
C LEU A 551 -3.10 -5.80 6.28
N ARG A 552 -4.07 -6.72 6.35
CA ARG A 552 -3.80 -8.17 6.35
C ARG A 552 -3.22 -8.69 5.04
N LEU A 553 -3.38 -7.95 3.93
CA LEU A 553 -2.81 -8.29 2.63
C LEU A 553 -1.49 -7.56 2.35
N ALA A 554 -1.10 -6.63 3.23
CA ALA A 554 0.03 -5.73 3.01
C ALA A 554 1.37 -6.37 3.42
N SER A 555 1.72 -7.50 2.81
CA SER A 555 3.03 -8.12 2.98
C SER A 555 4.12 -7.26 2.34
N LYS A 556 5.26 -7.09 3.03
CA LYS A 556 6.37 -6.28 2.54
C LYS A 556 6.85 -6.74 1.17
N GLY A 557 6.85 -5.80 0.25
CA GLY A 557 7.44 -6.01 -1.06
C GLY A 557 6.65 -6.88 -2.04
N GLN A 558 5.39 -7.17 -1.76
CA GLN A 558 4.48 -7.88 -2.66
C GLN A 558 3.28 -7.01 -3.00
N ASP A 559 2.88 -7.00 -4.28
CA ASP A 559 1.68 -6.32 -4.70
C ASP A 559 0.42 -7.06 -4.21
N ILE A 560 -0.62 -6.29 -3.88
CA ILE A 560 -1.88 -6.81 -3.34
C ILE A 560 -2.86 -7.03 -4.49
N ARG A 561 -3.30 -8.27 -4.70
CA ARG A 561 -4.47 -8.56 -5.52
C ARG A 561 -5.73 -8.44 -4.68
N PHE A 562 -6.36 -7.27 -4.76
CA PHE A 562 -7.57 -6.98 -3.98
C PHE A 562 -8.84 -7.48 -4.67
N SER A 563 -9.74 -8.01 -3.88
CA SER A 563 -11.11 -8.31 -4.30
C SER A 563 -12.10 -8.00 -3.19
N GLU A 564 -13.28 -7.51 -3.55
CA GLU A 564 -14.36 -7.18 -2.62
C GLU A 564 -14.74 -8.36 -1.70
N GLU A 565 -14.62 -9.59 -2.18
CA GLU A 565 -14.96 -10.83 -1.44
C GLU A 565 -14.16 -11.01 -0.14
N ARG A 566 -13.03 -10.31 0.01
CA ARG A 566 -12.21 -10.34 1.21
C ARG A 566 -12.75 -9.49 2.37
N VAL A 567 -13.48 -8.43 2.04
CA VAL A 567 -13.97 -7.47 3.05
C VAL A 567 -15.03 -8.08 3.98
N PRO A 568 -15.99 -8.92 3.51
CA PRO A 568 -16.90 -9.64 4.39
C PRO A 568 -16.25 -10.50 5.46
N GLU A 569 -15.07 -11.09 5.20
CA GLU A 569 -14.34 -11.87 6.19
C GLU A 569 -13.92 -10.99 7.38
N ALA A 570 -13.40 -9.81 7.09
CA ALA A 570 -13.00 -8.83 8.11
C ALA A 570 -14.21 -8.27 8.89
N ARG A 571 -15.34 -8.01 8.20
CA ARG A 571 -16.60 -7.64 8.87
C ARG A 571 -17.05 -8.75 9.83
N ASN A 572 -16.99 -10.00 9.42
CA ASN A 572 -17.35 -11.14 10.27
C ASN A 572 -16.42 -11.25 11.48
N PHE A 573 -15.14 -10.90 11.32
CA PHE A 573 -14.20 -10.82 12.43
C PHE A 573 -14.62 -9.76 13.45
N GLY A 574 -14.95 -8.55 13.01
CA GLY A 574 -15.49 -7.51 13.87
C GLY A 574 -16.76 -7.94 14.61
N ASN A 575 -17.70 -8.59 13.92
CA ASN A 575 -18.91 -9.13 14.52
C ASN A 575 -18.63 -10.24 15.55
N LYS A 576 -17.59 -11.06 15.33
CA LYS A 576 -17.17 -12.10 16.28
C LYS A 576 -16.68 -11.47 17.59
N ILE A 577 -15.86 -10.43 17.50
CA ILE A 577 -15.35 -9.66 18.65
C ILE A 577 -16.52 -9.00 19.40
N TRP A 578 -17.43 -8.38 18.67
CA TRP A 578 -18.64 -7.77 19.22
C TRP A 578 -19.47 -8.75 20.03
N ASN A 579 -19.70 -9.96 19.48
CA ASN A 579 -20.45 -10.99 20.19
C ASN A 579 -19.71 -11.55 21.40
N ALA A 580 -18.39 -11.67 21.33
CA ALA A 580 -17.57 -12.08 22.49
C ALA A 580 -17.64 -11.02 23.60
N ALA A 581 -17.57 -9.73 23.27
CA ALA A 581 -17.70 -8.64 24.22
C ALA A 581 -19.09 -8.64 24.88
N ARG A 582 -20.16 -8.85 24.08
CA ARG A 582 -21.52 -9.00 24.63
C ARG A 582 -21.64 -10.18 25.58
N PHE A 583 -21.03 -11.31 25.25
CA PHE A 583 -20.99 -12.48 26.14
C PHE A 583 -20.31 -12.15 27.47
N VAL A 584 -19.18 -11.48 27.44
CA VAL A 584 -18.45 -11.04 28.65
C VAL A 584 -19.35 -10.13 29.49
N LEU A 585 -19.93 -9.08 28.88
CA LEU A 585 -20.81 -8.13 29.59
C LEU A 585 -22.05 -8.78 30.22
N LEU A 586 -22.66 -9.77 29.57
CA LEU A 586 -23.81 -10.48 30.10
C LEU A 586 -23.46 -11.38 31.31
N ASN A 587 -22.20 -11.73 31.47
CA ASN A 587 -21.72 -12.58 32.58
C ASN A 587 -21.01 -11.77 33.71
N LEU A 588 -20.79 -10.47 33.49
CA LEU A 588 -20.38 -9.58 34.57
C LEU A 588 -21.61 -9.24 35.42
N GLU A 589 -21.47 -9.26 36.74
CA GLU A 589 -22.57 -8.79 37.60
C GLU A 589 -22.88 -7.33 37.31
N PRO A 590 -24.17 -6.96 37.25
CA PRO A 590 -24.52 -5.55 37.29
C PRO A 590 -23.97 -5.00 38.63
N THR A 591 -23.12 -3.98 38.55
CA THR A 591 -22.74 -3.21 39.72
C THR A 591 -24.05 -2.84 40.44
N PRO A 592 -24.24 -3.18 41.73
CA PRO A 592 -25.47 -2.77 42.40
C PRO A 592 -25.60 -1.28 42.22
N ALA A 593 -26.68 -0.86 41.55
CA ALA A 593 -27.01 0.56 41.50
C ALA A 593 -26.98 1.01 42.96
N ALA A 594 -26.09 1.96 43.30
CA ALA A 594 -26.07 2.54 44.61
C ALA A 594 -27.49 3.02 44.87
N SER A 595 -28.18 2.28 45.73
CA SER A 595 -29.49 2.70 46.26
C SER A 595 -29.19 3.89 47.20
N GLY A 596 -28.82 5.00 46.55
CA GLY A 596 -28.62 6.28 47.19
C GLY A 596 -29.99 6.90 47.41
N ASP A 597 -30.39 6.91 48.64
CA ASP A 597 -31.50 7.73 49.15
C ASP A 597 -31.33 9.18 48.62
N PRO A 598 -32.33 9.76 47.93
CA PRO A 598 -32.19 11.10 47.36
C PRO A 598 -32.11 12.23 48.39
N SER A 599 -32.08 11.94 49.67
CA SER A 599 -32.15 12.93 50.75
C SER A 599 -30.84 13.51 51.27
N LEU A 600 -29.68 13.17 50.70
CA LEU A 600 -28.36 13.66 51.12
C LEU A 600 -27.57 14.45 50.05
N LEU A 601 -28.23 15.30 49.29
CA LEU A 601 -27.60 16.33 48.50
C LEU A 601 -27.39 17.59 49.39
N GLY A 602 -26.36 17.53 50.26
CA GLY A 602 -25.85 18.69 50.99
C GLY A 602 -24.98 19.55 50.05
N LYS A 603 -25.25 20.85 50.12
CA LYS A 603 -24.70 21.97 49.37
C LYS A 603 -23.17 21.97 49.28
N GLY A 604 -22.71 22.41 48.14
CA GLY A 604 -21.36 22.53 47.65
C GLY A 604 -20.31 23.27 48.49
N GLU A 605 -19.07 22.98 48.24
CA GLU A 605 -17.95 23.91 48.30
C GLU A 605 -17.03 23.70 47.11
N GLU A 606 -16.89 24.77 46.34
CA GLU A 606 -15.87 24.91 45.30
C GLU A 606 -14.49 24.81 45.89
N ARG A 607 -13.72 23.79 45.64
CA ARG A 607 -12.26 23.78 45.84
C ARG A 607 -11.57 23.94 44.49
N LYS A 608 -11.13 25.16 44.25
CA LYS A 608 -10.06 25.46 43.29
C LYS A 608 -8.76 24.83 43.81
N GLY A 609 -8.34 23.75 43.21
CA GLY A 609 -7.04 23.13 43.42
C GLY A 609 -6.26 23.12 42.13
N THR A 610 -5.22 23.97 42.04
CA THR A 610 -4.20 23.95 41.01
C THR A 610 -3.43 22.65 41.11
N ALA A 611 -3.62 21.75 40.14
CA ALA A 611 -2.79 20.56 40.00
C ALA A 611 -1.59 20.87 39.09
N SER A 612 -0.39 20.82 39.69
CA SER A 612 0.88 20.70 38.95
C SER A 612 0.94 19.40 38.13
N PRO A 613 1.60 19.37 36.99
CA PRO A 613 1.79 18.14 36.24
C PRO A 613 2.79 17.23 36.93
N SER A 614 2.30 16.19 37.57
CA SER A 614 3.13 15.16 38.21
C SER A 614 3.41 14.03 37.26
N SER A 615 4.68 13.71 37.09
CA SER A 615 5.37 12.46 36.69
C SER A 615 4.71 11.52 35.63
N PRO A 616 5.47 10.95 34.71
CA PRO A 616 4.95 10.01 33.73
C PRO A 616 4.28 8.82 34.43
N LEU A 617 3.01 8.63 34.16
CA LEU A 617 2.21 7.50 34.61
C LEU A 617 2.86 6.20 34.06
N THR A 618 3.52 5.49 34.96
CA THR A 618 3.90 4.09 34.68
C THR A 618 2.61 3.34 34.36
N PRO A 619 2.53 2.60 33.21
CA PRO A 619 1.36 1.80 32.91
C PRO A 619 1.09 0.83 34.06
N PRO A 620 -0.18 0.55 34.40
CA PRO A 620 -0.48 -0.46 35.41
C PRO A 620 0.14 -1.77 34.94
N SER A 621 1.19 -2.21 35.65
CA SER A 621 1.77 -3.53 35.41
C SER A 621 0.69 -4.57 35.60
N LEU A 622 0.60 -5.54 34.71
CA LEU A 622 -0.22 -6.75 34.88
C LEU A 622 0.17 -7.55 36.16
N THR A 623 1.19 -7.08 36.86
CA THR A 623 1.64 -7.55 38.17
C THR A 623 0.81 -6.94 39.30
N GLY A 624 -0.51 -6.97 39.19
CA GLY A 624 -1.40 -6.71 40.33
C GLY A 624 -1.29 -7.79 41.39
N LYS A 625 -0.26 -7.74 42.23
CA LYS A 625 -0.32 -8.36 43.55
C LYS A 625 -1.41 -7.64 44.37
N GLY A 626 -2.65 -8.08 44.20
CA GLY A 626 -3.79 -7.48 44.88
C GLY A 626 -5.17 -7.91 44.43
N VAL A 627 -5.32 -8.59 43.30
CA VAL A 627 -6.58 -9.24 42.92
C VAL A 627 -6.37 -10.73 43.02
N GLY A 628 -6.74 -11.30 44.18
CA GLY A 628 -6.71 -12.73 44.40
C GLY A 628 -7.54 -13.45 43.34
N GLY A 629 -6.92 -14.26 42.47
CA GLY A 629 -7.63 -15.18 41.60
C GLY A 629 -7.34 -15.15 40.10
N LEU A 630 -6.65 -14.16 39.53
CA LEU A 630 -6.31 -14.19 38.12
C LEU A 630 -5.34 -15.32 37.77
N GLY A 631 -5.72 -16.20 36.81
CA GLY A 631 -4.86 -17.29 36.35
C GLY A 631 -4.80 -18.48 37.29
N SER A 632 -5.88 -18.80 37.95
CA SER A 632 -5.93 -19.95 38.90
C SER A 632 -6.02 -21.31 38.20
N SER A 633 -6.68 -21.39 37.04
CA SER A 633 -6.84 -22.61 36.25
C SER A 633 -5.88 -22.71 35.08
N VAL A 634 -5.66 -23.91 34.55
CA VAL A 634 -4.82 -24.12 33.36
C VAL A 634 -5.32 -23.33 32.14
N PRO A 635 -6.63 -23.32 31.82
CA PRO A 635 -7.13 -22.50 30.73
C PRO A 635 -6.87 -20.98 30.90
N GLU A 636 -6.98 -20.46 32.13
CA GLU A 636 -6.71 -19.05 32.43
C GLU A 636 -5.23 -18.70 32.28
N ARG A 637 -4.34 -19.51 32.80
CA ARG A 637 -2.88 -19.36 32.63
C ARG A 637 -2.49 -19.42 31.16
N TRP A 638 -3.07 -20.38 30.42
CA TRP A 638 -2.86 -20.53 28.99
C TRP A 638 -3.24 -19.26 28.21
N ILE A 639 -4.47 -18.77 28.38
CA ILE A 639 -4.92 -17.61 27.58
C ILE A 639 -4.14 -16.34 27.92
N LEU A 640 -3.72 -16.17 29.17
CA LEU A 640 -2.84 -15.08 29.59
C LEU A 640 -1.45 -15.20 28.97
N SER A 641 -0.87 -16.41 28.93
CA SER A 641 0.39 -16.68 28.25
C SER A 641 0.30 -16.39 26.75
N ARG A 642 -0.75 -16.88 26.11
CA ARG A 642 -1.00 -16.63 24.67
C ARG A 642 -1.15 -15.14 24.35
N LEU A 643 -1.83 -14.39 25.24
CA LEU A 643 -1.97 -12.93 25.14
C LEU A 643 -0.60 -12.23 25.17
N GLN A 644 0.33 -12.68 26.05
CA GLN A 644 1.68 -12.11 26.08
C GLN A 644 2.44 -12.37 24.78
N ARG A 645 2.40 -13.62 24.28
CA ARG A 645 3.01 -13.94 22.97
C ARG A 645 2.42 -13.14 21.83
N THR A 646 1.12 -12.95 21.82
CA THR A 646 0.44 -12.11 20.82
C THR A 646 0.89 -10.67 20.92
N ALA A 647 0.98 -10.12 22.12
CA ALA A 647 1.46 -8.75 22.33
C ALA A 647 2.92 -8.58 21.89
N LEU A 648 3.82 -9.54 22.16
CA LEU A 648 5.20 -9.55 21.66
C LEU A 648 5.23 -9.51 20.12
N THR A 649 4.49 -10.41 19.47
CA THR A 649 4.44 -10.53 18.02
C THR A 649 3.89 -9.26 17.38
N VAL A 650 2.79 -8.72 17.88
CA VAL A 650 2.16 -7.51 17.34
C VAL A 650 3.06 -6.28 17.48
N ASN A 651 3.69 -6.10 18.66
CA ASN A 651 4.61 -4.98 18.86
C ASN A 651 5.84 -5.08 17.94
N ALA A 652 6.42 -6.27 17.78
CA ALA A 652 7.55 -6.50 16.88
C ALA A 652 7.16 -6.26 15.41
N ALA A 653 6.00 -6.74 15.00
CA ALA A 653 5.49 -6.58 13.64
C ALA A 653 5.22 -5.10 13.30
N LEU A 654 4.56 -4.36 14.20
CA LEU A 654 4.33 -2.91 13.98
C LEU A 654 5.64 -2.13 13.95
N ALA A 655 6.59 -2.46 14.81
CA ALA A 655 7.92 -1.82 14.83
C ALA A 655 8.73 -2.09 13.55
N SER A 656 8.50 -3.20 12.89
CA SER A 656 9.16 -3.57 11.63
C SER A 656 8.31 -3.32 10.37
N TYR A 657 7.15 -2.68 10.50
CA TYR A 657 6.20 -2.41 9.40
C TYR A 657 5.59 -3.68 8.78
N ASP A 658 5.48 -4.80 9.52
CA ASP A 658 4.87 -6.06 9.08
C ASP A 658 3.38 -6.09 9.43
N MET A 659 2.57 -5.38 8.65
CA MET A 659 1.14 -5.17 8.94
C MET A 659 0.33 -6.48 8.86
N ASP A 660 0.65 -7.34 7.91
CA ASP A 660 0.02 -8.66 7.73
C ASP A 660 0.29 -9.58 8.91
N ASP A 661 1.51 -9.61 9.45
CA ASP A 661 1.87 -10.40 10.64
C ASP A 661 1.14 -9.89 11.88
N ALA A 662 1.06 -8.57 12.08
CA ALA A 662 0.29 -7.98 13.18
C ALA A 662 -1.19 -8.37 13.11
N CYS A 663 -1.81 -8.21 11.94
CA CYS A 663 -3.21 -8.60 11.70
C CYS A 663 -3.42 -10.11 11.86
N GLY A 664 -2.48 -10.93 11.37
CA GLY A 664 -2.51 -12.39 11.47
C GLY A 664 -2.49 -12.88 12.92
N ALA A 665 -1.56 -12.34 13.73
CA ALA A 665 -1.43 -12.68 15.15
C ALA A 665 -2.70 -12.32 15.95
N LEU A 666 -3.27 -11.14 15.70
CA LEU A 666 -4.50 -10.70 16.36
C LEU A 666 -5.71 -11.54 15.94
N TYR A 667 -5.80 -11.88 14.65
CA TYR A 667 -6.89 -12.74 14.16
C TYR A 667 -6.83 -14.13 14.78
N GLU A 668 -5.64 -14.76 14.77
CA GLU A 668 -5.43 -16.10 15.32
C GLU A 668 -5.79 -16.16 16.81
N PHE A 669 -5.26 -15.19 17.57
CA PHE A 669 -5.54 -15.13 19.02
C PHE A 669 -7.03 -14.89 19.31
N LEU A 670 -7.63 -13.85 18.69
CA LEU A 670 -9.01 -13.48 18.98
C LEU A 670 -10.03 -14.51 18.49
N TRP A 671 -9.86 -14.95 17.24
CA TRP A 671 -10.83 -15.87 16.64
C TRP A 671 -10.68 -17.28 17.20
N ASN A 672 -9.47 -17.88 17.06
CA ASN A 672 -9.26 -19.27 17.32
C ASN A 672 -9.00 -19.60 18.82
N GLU A 673 -8.26 -18.73 19.53
CA GLU A 673 -7.92 -19.04 20.93
C GLU A 673 -8.93 -18.44 21.93
N TYR A 674 -9.19 -17.13 21.85
CA TYR A 674 -10.09 -16.46 22.79
C TYR A 674 -11.56 -16.83 22.56
N CYS A 675 -12.09 -16.62 21.34
CA CYS A 675 -13.52 -16.82 21.08
C CYS A 675 -13.92 -18.30 20.95
N ASP A 676 -13.14 -19.13 20.25
CA ASP A 676 -13.53 -20.52 19.97
C ASP A 676 -13.18 -21.45 21.11
N TRP A 677 -12.18 -21.13 21.92
CA TRP A 677 -11.76 -21.99 23.04
C TRP A 677 -12.00 -21.36 24.41
N PHE A 678 -11.34 -20.23 24.73
CA PHE A 678 -11.35 -19.73 26.10
C PHE A 678 -12.76 -19.35 26.59
N VAL A 679 -13.53 -18.63 25.77
CA VAL A 679 -14.94 -18.29 26.07
C VAL A 679 -15.77 -19.55 26.30
N GLU A 680 -15.57 -20.61 25.53
CA GLU A 680 -16.31 -21.88 25.70
C GLU A 680 -15.87 -22.64 26.95
N LEU A 681 -14.57 -22.63 27.26
CA LEU A 681 -14.00 -23.25 28.45
C LEU A 681 -14.47 -22.59 29.76
N CYS A 682 -14.75 -21.30 29.77
CA CYS A 682 -15.27 -20.57 30.94
C CYS A 682 -16.75 -20.80 31.22
N LYS A 683 -17.55 -21.31 30.26
CA LYS A 683 -19.01 -21.49 30.46
C LYS A 683 -19.42 -22.32 31.66
N PRO A 684 -18.75 -23.45 31.95
CA PRO A 684 -19.07 -24.24 33.15
C PRO A 684 -18.90 -23.44 34.44
N ASP A 685 -17.78 -22.72 34.58
CA ASP A 685 -17.52 -21.88 35.76
C ASP A 685 -18.50 -20.73 35.90
N LEU A 686 -18.83 -20.05 34.75
CA LEU A 686 -19.80 -18.96 34.73
C LEU A 686 -21.23 -19.39 35.05
N GLN A 687 -21.60 -20.66 34.74
CA GLN A 687 -22.93 -21.23 35.04
C GLN A 687 -22.98 -21.93 36.41
N GLY A 688 -21.81 -22.13 37.03
CA GLY A 688 -21.68 -22.72 38.34
C GLY A 688 -22.15 -21.80 39.49
N GLU A 689 -22.02 -22.27 40.72
CA GLU A 689 -22.29 -21.47 41.92
C GLU A 689 -21.31 -20.28 42.04
N ASP A 690 -21.74 -19.22 42.72
CA ASP A 690 -20.88 -18.07 43.00
C ASP A 690 -19.70 -18.48 43.87
N GLY A 691 -18.50 -18.04 43.47
CA GLY A 691 -17.25 -18.37 44.18
C GLY A 691 -16.00 -18.03 43.38
N ALA A 692 -14.86 -18.38 43.93
CA ALA A 692 -13.54 -17.97 43.42
C ALA A 692 -13.30 -18.37 41.93
N ALA A 693 -13.79 -19.53 41.48
CA ALA A 693 -13.62 -19.96 40.09
C ALA A 693 -14.40 -19.05 39.12
N LYS A 694 -15.64 -18.71 39.42
CA LYS A 694 -16.50 -17.82 38.64
C LYS A 694 -15.93 -16.42 38.59
N ASP A 695 -15.44 -15.92 39.71
CA ASP A 695 -14.83 -14.58 39.79
C ASP A 695 -13.50 -14.53 39.01
N SER A 696 -12.69 -15.58 39.08
CA SER A 696 -11.45 -15.71 38.30
C SER A 696 -11.72 -15.76 36.80
N ALA A 697 -12.71 -16.56 36.36
CA ALA A 697 -13.11 -16.65 34.96
C ALA A 697 -13.61 -15.29 34.40
N ARG A 698 -14.46 -14.57 35.16
CA ARG A 698 -14.96 -13.24 34.82
C ARG A 698 -13.82 -12.22 34.71
N ALA A 699 -12.94 -12.17 35.69
CA ALA A 699 -11.80 -11.26 35.71
C ALA A 699 -10.84 -11.52 34.55
N THR A 700 -10.55 -12.80 34.25
CA THR A 700 -9.66 -13.18 33.14
C THR A 700 -10.30 -12.85 31.78
N LEU A 701 -11.59 -13.17 31.57
CA LEU A 701 -12.32 -12.81 30.35
C LEU A 701 -12.29 -11.31 30.07
N LEU A 702 -12.54 -10.49 31.09
CA LEU A 702 -12.54 -9.03 30.96
C LEU A 702 -11.13 -8.47 30.69
N THR A 703 -10.13 -8.96 31.45
CA THR A 703 -8.73 -8.51 31.30
C THR A 703 -8.18 -8.82 29.90
N VAL A 704 -8.41 -10.05 29.42
CA VAL A 704 -7.98 -10.47 28.09
C VAL A 704 -8.69 -9.64 27.01
N LEU A 705 -10.00 -9.42 27.13
CA LEU A 705 -10.77 -8.59 26.20
C LEU A 705 -10.24 -7.16 26.17
N GLN A 706 -10.13 -6.48 27.31
CA GLN A 706 -9.64 -5.11 27.38
C GLN A 706 -8.23 -4.95 26.82
N THR A 707 -7.35 -5.90 27.09
CA THR A 707 -5.98 -5.87 26.57
C THR A 707 -5.94 -6.09 25.06
N THR A 708 -6.73 -7.03 24.55
CA THR A 708 -6.78 -7.31 23.12
C THR A 708 -7.43 -6.19 22.31
N LEU A 709 -8.46 -5.54 22.87
CA LEU A 709 -9.06 -4.33 22.24
C LEU A 709 -8.00 -3.23 22.05
N ARG A 710 -7.15 -3.02 23.04
CA ARG A 710 -6.05 -2.02 22.94
C ARG A 710 -5.01 -2.44 21.90
N LEU A 711 -4.67 -3.74 21.80
CA LEU A 711 -3.76 -4.25 20.76
C LEU A 711 -4.36 -4.07 19.35
N LEU A 712 -5.67 -4.27 19.18
CA LEU A 712 -6.37 -4.21 17.90
C LEU A 712 -6.75 -2.79 17.48
N HIS A 713 -6.89 -1.86 18.44
CA HIS A 713 -7.41 -0.51 18.18
C HIS A 713 -6.69 0.26 17.05
N PRO A 714 -5.37 0.22 16.90
CA PRO A 714 -4.70 0.89 15.78
C PRO A 714 -5.18 0.43 14.40
N ILE A 715 -5.63 -0.82 14.29
CA ILE A 715 -6.05 -1.47 13.05
C ILE A 715 -7.56 -1.29 12.80
N MET A 716 -8.39 -1.57 13.83
CA MET A 716 -9.85 -1.50 13.80
C MET A 716 -10.38 -0.52 14.86
N PRO A 717 -10.26 0.79 14.63
CA PRO A 717 -10.48 1.78 15.66
C PRO A 717 -11.94 1.92 16.11
N PHE A 718 -12.92 1.70 15.24
CA PHE A 718 -14.31 1.99 15.57
C PHE A 718 -14.96 0.92 16.44
N VAL A 719 -14.89 -0.33 16.04
CA VAL A 719 -15.48 -1.44 16.82
C VAL A 719 -14.82 -1.57 18.19
N THR A 720 -13.51 -1.33 18.25
CA THR A 720 -12.77 -1.40 19.53
C THR A 720 -13.12 -0.24 20.46
N GLU A 721 -13.26 0.98 19.94
CA GLU A 721 -13.73 2.14 20.73
C GLU A 721 -15.15 1.91 21.23
N GLU A 722 -16.08 1.48 20.36
CA GLU A 722 -17.47 1.25 20.75
C GLU A 722 -17.60 0.20 21.84
N ILE A 723 -16.85 -0.90 21.74
CA ILE A 723 -16.81 -1.93 22.80
C ILE A 723 -16.19 -1.33 24.07
N TRP A 724 -15.05 -0.63 23.96
CA TRP A 724 -14.34 -0.04 25.09
C TRP A 724 -15.25 0.88 25.94
N GLN A 725 -16.01 1.74 25.30
CA GLN A 725 -16.94 2.66 25.98
C GLN A 725 -18.08 1.95 26.72
N ASN A 726 -18.35 0.68 26.41
CA ASN A 726 -19.38 -0.14 27.05
C ASN A 726 -18.84 -1.06 28.14
N LEU A 727 -17.49 -1.19 28.29
CA LEU A 727 -16.90 -2.09 29.28
C LEU A 727 -16.79 -1.42 30.65
N PRO A 728 -16.96 -2.15 31.75
CA PRO A 728 -16.71 -1.62 33.09
C PRO A 728 -15.22 -1.40 33.34
N GLY A 729 -14.88 -0.36 34.10
CA GLY A 729 -13.49 -0.04 34.50
C GLY A 729 -12.66 0.57 33.39
N THR A 730 -13.26 1.02 32.30
CA THR A 730 -12.62 1.80 31.23
C THR A 730 -12.96 3.27 31.39
N GLU A 731 -11.99 4.15 31.16
CA GLU A 731 -12.16 5.61 31.24
C GLU A 731 -11.64 6.24 29.93
N GLY A 732 -12.34 7.27 29.45
CA GLY A 732 -11.96 8.00 28.24
C GLY A 732 -11.95 7.15 26.96
N SER A 733 -11.28 7.66 25.94
CA SER A 733 -11.13 6.96 24.66
C SER A 733 -10.01 5.92 24.72
N ILE A 734 -10.22 4.77 24.08
CA ILE A 734 -9.18 3.74 23.90
C ILE A 734 -7.98 4.27 23.11
N SER A 735 -8.18 5.29 22.27
CA SER A 735 -7.12 5.93 21.46
C SER A 735 -5.97 6.54 22.27
N ILE A 736 -6.21 6.83 23.56
CA ILE A 736 -5.20 7.36 24.50
C ILE A 736 -4.92 6.39 25.66
N ALA A 737 -5.59 5.24 25.68
CA ALA A 737 -5.31 4.19 26.66
C ALA A 737 -3.91 3.61 26.40
N PRO A 738 -3.12 3.27 27.44
CA PRO A 738 -1.77 2.74 27.28
C PRO A 738 -1.75 1.47 26.42
N TYR A 739 -0.90 1.46 25.38
CA TYR A 739 -0.74 0.28 24.51
C TYR A 739 -0.10 -0.87 25.29
N PRO A 740 -0.60 -2.11 25.17
CA PRO A 740 -0.08 -3.24 25.92
C PRO A 740 1.36 -3.58 25.54
N ILE A 741 2.21 -3.62 26.55
CA ILE A 741 3.57 -4.14 26.48
C ILE A 741 3.54 -5.52 27.13
N ALA A 742 4.12 -6.52 26.45
CA ALA A 742 4.15 -7.87 26.96
C ALA A 742 5.01 -8.00 28.22
N ASP A 743 4.56 -8.80 29.16
CA ASP A 743 5.33 -9.25 30.32
C ASP A 743 5.74 -10.71 30.07
N GLU A 744 7.00 -10.93 29.71
CA GLU A 744 7.54 -12.27 29.44
C GLU A 744 7.48 -13.20 30.65
N ALA A 745 7.42 -12.66 31.87
CA ALA A 745 7.27 -13.45 33.08
C ALA A 745 5.89 -14.15 33.21
N LEU A 746 4.90 -13.67 32.42
CA LEU A 746 3.57 -14.28 32.34
C LEU A 746 3.46 -15.34 31.22
N VAL A 747 4.51 -15.60 30.47
CA VAL A 747 4.57 -16.69 29.50
C VAL A 747 4.70 -18.00 30.23
N ASP A 748 3.72 -18.88 30.10
CA ASP A 748 3.61 -20.17 30.79
C ASP A 748 3.60 -21.36 29.79
N PRO A 749 4.78 -21.88 29.43
CA PRO A 749 4.88 -23.00 28.49
C PRO A 749 4.21 -24.28 28.96
N GLU A 750 4.11 -24.48 30.29
CA GLU A 750 3.46 -25.66 30.87
C GLU A 750 1.94 -25.61 30.67
N ALA A 751 1.33 -24.44 30.91
CA ALA A 751 -0.09 -24.23 30.61
C ALA A 751 -0.39 -24.33 29.11
N GLU A 752 0.51 -23.82 28.25
CA GLU A 752 0.37 -23.95 26.79
C GLU A 752 0.40 -25.43 26.36
N ALA A 753 1.33 -26.22 26.86
CA ALA A 753 1.42 -27.64 26.56
C ALA A 753 0.20 -28.43 27.10
N GLY A 754 -0.24 -28.09 28.32
CA GLY A 754 -1.44 -28.66 28.91
C GLY A 754 -2.70 -28.41 28.08
N MET A 755 -2.88 -27.14 27.61
CA MET A 755 -4.03 -26.79 26.78
C MET A 755 -3.93 -27.36 25.36
N ALA A 756 -2.73 -27.52 24.81
CA ALA A 756 -2.55 -28.22 23.54
C ALA A 756 -3.07 -29.68 23.61
N LEU A 757 -2.80 -30.39 24.71
CA LEU A 757 -3.35 -31.73 24.98
C LEU A 757 -4.89 -31.67 25.08
N VAL A 758 -5.46 -30.73 25.82
CA VAL A 758 -6.92 -30.61 26.03
C VAL A 758 -7.64 -30.31 24.71
N ILE A 759 -7.17 -29.27 23.98
CA ILE A 759 -7.74 -28.85 22.69
C ILE A 759 -7.60 -29.99 21.67
N GLY A 760 -6.42 -30.62 21.61
CA GLY A 760 -6.18 -31.80 20.77
C GLY A 760 -7.15 -32.96 21.07
N SER A 761 -7.36 -33.24 22.33
CA SER A 761 -8.30 -34.30 22.80
C SER A 761 -9.75 -33.99 22.36
N ILE A 762 -10.22 -32.80 22.62
CA ILE A 762 -11.57 -32.36 22.21
C ILE A 762 -11.72 -32.43 20.68
N THR A 763 -10.72 -31.96 19.95
CA THR A 763 -10.73 -31.93 18.48
C THR A 763 -10.73 -33.34 17.90
N ALA A 764 -9.90 -34.26 18.44
CA ALA A 764 -9.85 -35.65 18.01
C ALA A 764 -11.17 -36.38 18.27
N LEU A 765 -11.77 -36.17 19.43
CA LEU A 765 -13.08 -36.77 19.79
C LEU A 765 -14.24 -36.20 18.95
N ARG A 766 -14.22 -34.89 18.63
CA ARG A 766 -15.18 -34.28 17.70
C ARG A 766 -15.01 -34.81 16.27
N ALA A 767 -13.76 -34.97 15.81
CA ALA A 767 -13.43 -35.55 14.51
C ALA A 767 -13.91 -37.02 14.44
N LEU A 768 -13.65 -37.83 15.49
CA LEU A 768 -14.15 -39.18 15.58
C LEU A 768 -15.68 -39.22 15.45
N ARG A 769 -16.41 -38.38 16.18
CA ARG A 769 -17.87 -38.27 16.06
C ARG A 769 -18.30 -37.94 14.63
N ALA A 770 -17.67 -36.95 14.02
CA ALA A 770 -17.99 -36.53 12.64
C ALA A 770 -17.76 -37.66 11.62
N GLU A 771 -16.71 -38.46 11.83
CA GLU A 771 -16.39 -39.62 11.01
C GLU A 771 -17.48 -40.67 11.00
N PHE A 772 -18.13 -40.93 12.15
CA PHE A 772 -19.23 -41.89 12.30
C PHE A 772 -20.61 -41.27 12.07
N THR A 773 -20.71 -39.99 11.84
CA THR A 773 -21.98 -39.30 11.54
C THR A 773 -22.45 -39.62 10.11
N PRO A 774 -23.67 -40.22 9.94
CA PRO A 774 -24.16 -40.53 8.60
C PRO A 774 -24.28 -39.32 7.70
N GLY A 775 -23.77 -39.42 6.45
CA GLY A 775 -23.91 -38.40 5.43
C GLY A 775 -25.16 -38.56 4.57
N GLY A 776 -25.59 -37.48 3.85
CA GLY A 776 -26.71 -37.49 2.90
C GLY A 776 -28.01 -36.94 3.52
N GLN A 777 -28.85 -36.33 2.66
CA GLN A 777 -30.16 -35.77 3.08
C GLN A 777 -31.13 -36.82 3.62
N GLU A 778 -31.02 -38.05 3.16
CA GLU A 778 -31.88 -39.17 3.59
C GLU A 778 -31.64 -39.61 5.05
N ASN A 779 -30.56 -39.12 5.66
CA ASN A 779 -30.13 -39.54 7.00
C ASN A 779 -30.25 -38.44 8.08
N GLU A 780 -31.05 -37.41 7.87
CA GLU A 780 -31.14 -36.24 8.77
C GLU A 780 -31.48 -36.63 10.23
N ALA A 781 -32.42 -37.56 10.43
CA ALA A 781 -32.79 -38.05 11.76
C ALA A 781 -31.64 -38.84 12.43
N ALA A 782 -30.95 -39.70 11.70
CA ALA A 782 -29.80 -40.48 12.21
C ALA A 782 -28.64 -39.54 12.52
N ARG A 783 -28.42 -38.52 11.68
CA ARG A 783 -27.40 -37.49 11.91
C ARG A 783 -27.72 -36.67 13.17
N ALA A 784 -28.94 -36.22 13.34
CA ALA A 784 -29.37 -35.49 14.53
C ALA A 784 -29.20 -36.35 15.80
N ALA A 785 -29.59 -37.63 15.75
CA ALA A 785 -29.42 -38.56 16.84
C ALA A 785 -27.94 -38.77 17.21
N MET A 786 -27.06 -38.90 16.19
CA MET A 786 -25.61 -39.06 16.42
C MET A 786 -24.97 -37.81 17.02
N LEU A 787 -25.40 -36.64 16.57
CA LEU A 787 -24.90 -35.35 17.10
C LEU A 787 -25.39 -35.06 18.52
N ALA A 788 -26.57 -35.59 18.90
CA ALA A 788 -27.12 -35.48 20.26
C ALA A 788 -26.57 -36.52 21.23
N ARG A 789 -26.04 -37.64 20.75
CA ARG A 789 -25.57 -38.74 21.56
C ARG A 789 -24.32 -38.37 22.36
N ARG A 790 -24.26 -38.90 23.58
CA ARG A 790 -23.09 -38.79 24.46
C ARG A 790 -22.49 -40.15 24.62
N PHE A 791 -21.30 -40.40 24.06
CA PHE A 791 -20.58 -41.66 24.24
C PHE A 791 -19.62 -41.59 25.41
N THR A 792 -19.28 -42.82 25.89
CA THR A 792 -18.22 -43.02 26.90
C THR A 792 -16.85 -43.13 26.22
N ALA A 793 -15.79 -42.85 26.96
CA ALA A 793 -14.43 -43.04 26.49
C ALA A 793 -13.50 -43.48 27.65
N VAL A 794 -12.49 -44.25 27.31
CA VAL A 794 -11.36 -44.56 28.22
C VAL A 794 -10.16 -43.75 27.71
N ALA A 795 -9.58 -42.88 28.52
CA ALA A 795 -8.39 -42.10 28.22
C ALA A 795 -7.16 -42.77 28.84
N VAL A 796 -6.10 -42.93 28.04
CA VAL A 796 -4.79 -43.45 28.48
C VAL A 796 -3.76 -42.37 28.19
N ALA A 797 -3.15 -41.81 29.23
CA ALA A 797 -2.17 -40.73 29.15
C ALA A 797 -0.74 -41.28 29.03
N GLU A 798 0.09 -40.54 28.30
CA GLU A 798 1.52 -40.82 28.15
C GLU A 798 2.31 -40.13 29.29
N GLY A 799 2.28 -40.70 30.46
CA GLY A 799 3.02 -40.22 31.63
C GLY A 799 2.20 -39.39 32.63
N ALA A 800 2.81 -39.16 33.81
CA ALA A 800 2.13 -38.60 34.98
C ALA A 800 1.62 -37.14 34.77
N THR A 801 2.37 -36.31 34.06
CA THR A 801 2.01 -34.92 33.81
C THR A 801 0.75 -34.84 32.93
N HIS A 802 0.70 -35.58 31.83
CA HIS A 802 -0.47 -35.61 30.96
C HIS A 802 -1.70 -36.18 31.68
N ALA A 803 -1.49 -37.22 32.50
CA ALA A 803 -2.56 -37.81 33.33
C ALA A 803 -3.13 -36.81 34.36
N ALA A 804 -2.27 -35.97 34.96
CA ALA A 804 -2.70 -34.90 35.85
C ALA A 804 -3.51 -33.84 35.13
N THR A 805 -3.03 -33.35 33.98
CA THR A 805 -3.72 -32.37 33.13
C THR A 805 -5.09 -32.88 32.65
N LEU A 806 -5.14 -34.12 32.16
CA LEU A 806 -6.41 -34.75 31.76
C LEU A 806 -7.40 -34.85 32.90
N ARG A 807 -6.94 -35.25 34.10
CA ARG A 807 -7.79 -35.40 35.30
C ARG A 807 -8.40 -34.04 35.70
N ASP A 808 -7.60 -32.98 35.70
CA ASP A 808 -8.02 -31.63 36.03
C ASP A 808 -9.02 -31.10 35.01
N GLN A 809 -8.78 -31.31 33.71
CA GLN A 809 -9.57 -30.77 32.60
C GLN A 809 -10.64 -31.75 32.05
N LEU A 810 -10.86 -32.87 32.72
CA LEU A 810 -11.86 -33.88 32.30
C LEU A 810 -13.27 -33.26 32.12
N PRO A 811 -13.77 -32.43 33.06
CA PRO A 811 -15.08 -31.79 32.91
C PRO A 811 -15.20 -31.00 31.62
N SER A 812 -14.17 -30.23 31.26
CA SER A 812 -14.10 -29.45 30.03
C SER A 812 -14.10 -30.32 28.77
N ILE A 813 -13.32 -31.40 28.78
CA ILE A 813 -13.25 -32.39 27.68
C ILE A 813 -14.61 -33.06 27.49
N VAL A 814 -15.23 -33.55 28.56
CA VAL A 814 -16.55 -34.17 28.54
C VAL A 814 -17.62 -33.24 27.99
N SER A 815 -17.63 -32.03 28.49
CA SER A 815 -18.61 -31.00 28.07
C SER A 815 -18.45 -30.61 26.61
N LEU A 816 -17.23 -30.21 26.20
CA LEU A 816 -16.97 -29.68 24.87
C LEU A 816 -16.91 -30.74 23.76
N ALA A 817 -16.48 -31.99 24.09
CA ALA A 817 -16.59 -33.13 23.16
C ALA A 817 -17.97 -33.81 23.20
N ARG A 818 -18.90 -33.33 24.10
CA ARG A 818 -20.24 -33.89 24.30
C ARG A 818 -20.21 -35.39 24.64
N LEU A 819 -19.33 -35.74 25.57
CA LEU A 819 -19.24 -37.13 26.06
C LEU A 819 -20.21 -37.42 27.21
N GLY A 820 -20.51 -38.67 27.47
CA GLY A 820 -21.24 -39.14 28.65
C GLY A 820 -20.32 -39.19 29.85
N GLU A 821 -19.30 -40.05 29.77
CA GLU A 821 -18.30 -40.24 30.81
C GLU A 821 -16.93 -40.51 30.17
N VAL A 822 -15.87 -40.09 30.83
CA VAL A 822 -14.50 -40.40 30.47
C VAL A 822 -13.78 -40.97 31.70
N THR A 823 -13.22 -42.17 31.56
CA THR A 823 -12.45 -42.85 32.62
C THR A 823 -10.96 -42.76 32.28
N LEU A 824 -10.12 -42.33 33.23
CA LEU A 824 -8.66 -42.43 33.06
C LEU A 824 -8.18 -43.83 33.42
N ALA A 825 -7.41 -44.49 32.53
CA ALA A 825 -6.82 -45.78 32.73
C ALA A 825 -5.30 -45.76 32.51
N GLU A 826 -4.58 -46.71 33.11
CA GLU A 826 -3.12 -46.82 32.92
C GLU A 826 -2.75 -47.60 31.65
N ALA A 827 -3.69 -48.39 31.11
CA ALA A 827 -3.48 -49.22 29.93
C ALA A 827 -4.73 -49.22 29.02
N PRO A 828 -4.58 -49.48 27.71
CA PRO A 828 -5.70 -49.65 26.78
C PRO A 828 -6.71 -50.72 27.29
N PRO A 829 -8.03 -50.49 27.09
CA PRO A 829 -9.05 -51.48 27.43
C PRO A 829 -8.89 -52.73 26.57
N THR A 830 -9.05 -53.91 27.20
CA THR A 830 -8.91 -55.23 26.55
C THR A 830 -10.23 -55.97 26.36
N ASP A 831 -11.31 -55.44 26.92
CA ASP A 831 -12.65 -56.01 26.91
C ASP A 831 -13.52 -55.34 25.83
N GLY A 832 -13.58 -55.85 24.65
CA GLY A 832 -14.45 -55.35 23.61
C GLY A 832 -13.74 -54.72 22.41
N LYS A 833 -14.53 -54.09 21.50
CA LYS A 833 -14.03 -53.39 20.34
C LYS A 833 -14.08 -51.88 20.61
N TYR A 834 -12.96 -51.22 20.45
CA TYR A 834 -12.80 -49.77 20.63
C TYR A 834 -12.27 -49.10 19.36
N VAL A 835 -12.65 -47.86 19.16
CA VAL A 835 -12.04 -46.97 18.17
C VAL A 835 -11.13 -45.99 18.91
N ALA A 836 -9.87 -45.93 18.50
CA ALA A 836 -8.89 -45.09 19.14
C ALA A 836 -8.83 -43.69 18.47
N ALA A 837 -8.86 -42.63 19.28
CA ALA A 837 -8.56 -41.27 18.90
C ALA A 837 -7.26 -40.84 19.59
N GLY A 838 -6.15 -40.83 18.84
CA GLY A 838 -4.82 -40.48 19.34
C GLY A 838 -4.59 -38.97 19.25
N VAL A 839 -3.96 -38.41 20.30
CA VAL A 839 -3.42 -37.03 20.34
C VAL A 839 -2.01 -37.11 20.92
N SER A 840 -1.22 -36.09 20.74
CA SER A 840 0.10 -36.01 21.40
C SER A 840 -0.09 -36.00 22.92
N GLY A 841 0.41 -37.03 23.61
CA GLY A 841 0.34 -37.17 25.07
C GLY A 841 -0.84 -38.01 25.58
N ALA A 842 -1.80 -38.47 24.75
CA ALA A 842 -2.88 -39.36 25.18
C ALA A 842 -3.57 -40.07 24.01
N THR A 843 -4.25 -41.19 24.35
CA THR A 843 -5.15 -41.91 23.44
C THR A 843 -6.50 -42.11 24.08
N PHE A 844 -7.57 -41.79 23.39
CA PHE A 844 -8.95 -42.02 23.82
C PHE A 844 -9.53 -43.23 23.09
N TYR A 845 -10.10 -44.15 23.83
CA TYR A 845 -10.74 -45.39 23.35
C TYR A 845 -12.26 -45.25 23.53
N VAL A 846 -13.00 -45.17 22.44
CA VAL A 846 -14.46 -45.08 22.42
C VAL A 846 -15.04 -46.42 22.03
N PRO A 847 -16.03 -46.99 22.77
CA PRO A 847 -16.63 -48.29 22.43
C PRO A 847 -17.25 -48.24 21.03
N ALA A 848 -16.86 -49.18 20.16
CA ALA A 848 -17.34 -49.22 18.77
C ALA A 848 -18.88 -49.38 18.69
N GLY A 849 -19.47 -50.13 19.66
CA GLY A 849 -20.93 -50.27 19.72
C GLY A 849 -21.69 -48.96 19.89
N GLU A 850 -21.15 -48.01 20.68
CA GLU A 850 -21.78 -46.70 20.88
C GLU A 850 -21.70 -45.81 19.62
N LEU A 851 -20.61 -45.95 18.87
CA LEU A 851 -20.43 -45.22 17.61
C LEU A 851 -21.26 -45.79 16.46
N LEU A 852 -21.55 -47.11 16.49
CA LEU A 852 -22.29 -47.81 15.45
C LEU A 852 -23.79 -47.94 15.73
N GLU A 853 -24.23 -47.57 16.93
CA GLU A 853 -25.64 -47.67 17.30
C GLU A 853 -26.56 -46.85 16.38
N GLY A 854 -27.59 -47.49 15.82
CA GLY A 854 -28.51 -46.92 14.88
C GLY A 854 -27.97 -46.80 13.43
N ILE A 855 -26.82 -47.34 13.16
CA ILE A 855 -26.25 -47.51 11.83
C ILE A 855 -26.59 -48.90 11.30
N ASP A 856 -27.21 -48.99 10.12
CA ASP A 856 -27.41 -50.31 9.43
C ASP A 856 -26.04 -50.84 8.95
N PRO A 857 -25.53 -51.95 9.53
CA PRO A 857 -24.18 -52.44 9.23
C PRO A 857 -24.04 -52.91 7.78
N VAL A 858 -25.08 -53.48 7.18
CA VAL A 858 -25.04 -53.95 5.79
C VAL A 858 -24.96 -52.80 4.80
N ARG A 859 -25.80 -51.81 4.99
CA ARG A 859 -25.86 -50.61 4.13
C ARG A 859 -24.58 -49.78 4.28
N GLU A 860 -24.07 -49.59 5.48
CA GLU A 860 -22.85 -48.83 5.74
C GLU A 860 -21.60 -49.56 5.22
N SER A 861 -21.50 -50.88 5.41
CA SER A 861 -20.40 -51.70 4.87
C SER A 861 -20.34 -51.59 3.34
N ALA A 862 -21.51 -51.62 2.67
CA ALA A 862 -21.57 -51.45 1.22
C ALA A 862 -21.16 -50.04 0.77
N ARG A 863 -21.57 -49.02 1.52
CA ARG A 863 -21.17 -47.61 1.28
C ARG A 863 -19.66 -47.45 1.42
N LEU A 864 -19.08 -47.92 2.52
CA LEU A 864 -17.64 -47.86 2.78
C LEU A 864 -16.84 -48.61 1.71
N ALA A 865 -17.31 -49.79 1.29
CA ALA A 865 -16.69 -50.57 0.22
C ALA A 865 -16.65 -49.76 -1.10
N SER A 866 -17.76 -49.07 -1.43
CA SER A 866 -17.82 -48.22 -2.63
C SER A 866 -16.85 -47.01 -2.55
N GLU A 867 -16.70 -46.41 -1.36
CA GLU A 867 -15.78 -45.30 -1.13
C GLU A 867 -14.31 -45.75 -1.17
N ILE A 868 -14.00 -46.92 -0.60
CA ILE A 868 -12.66 -47.53 -0.67
C ILE A 868 -12.27 -47.77 -2.13
N VAL A 869 -13.18 -48.30 -2.96
CA VAL A 869 -12.92 -48.52 -4.39
C VAL A 869 -12.64 -47.22 -5.13
N LYS A 870 -13.28 -46.09 -4.77
CA LYS A 870 -12.96 -44.78 -5.35
C LYS A 870 -11.56 -44.34 -4.94
N LEU A 871 -11.21 -44.43 -3.65
CA LEU A 871 -9.87 -44.05 -3.17
C LEU A 871 -8.77 -44.94 -3.78
N ASP A 872 -9.03 -46.23 -3.99
CA ASP A 872 -8.11 -47.15 -4.66
C ASP A 872 -7.81 -46.71 -6.10
N ARG A 873 -8.81 -46.19 -6.82
CA ARG A 873 -8.62 -45.65 -8.18
C ARG A 873 -7.81 -44.35 -8.17
N GLU A 874 -8.11 -43.45 -7.25
CA GLU A 874 -7.38 -42.15 -7.11
C GLU A 874 -5.93 -42.42 -6.70
N LEU A 875 -5.70 -43.34 -5.73
CA LEU A 875 -4.37 -43.72 -5.29
C LEU A 875 -3.57 -44.39 -6.40
N ALA A 876 -4.18 -45.32 -7.15
CA ALA A 876 -3.53 -45.95 -8.29
C ALA A 876 -3.13 -44.96 -9.39
N ALA A 877 -3.97 -43.97 -9.63
CA ALA A 877 -3.65 -42.91 -10.58
C ALA A 877 -2.47 -42.04 -10.12
N LEU A 878 -2.41 -41.66 -8.83
CA LEU A 878 -1.30 -40.90 -8.25
C LEU A 878 -0.01 -41.72 -8.19
N GLU A 879 -0.09 -43.00 -7.77
CA GLU A 879 1.04 -43.92 -7.76
C GLU A 879 1.57 -44.20 -9.16
N GLY A 880 0.66 -44.32 -10.16
CA GLY A 880 1.04 -44.41 -11.58
C GLY A 880 1.80 -43.20 -12.07
N ARG A 881 1.42 -41.98 -11.62
CA ARG A 881 2.16 -40.76 -11.91
C ARG A 881 3.52 -40.72 -11.20
N LEU A 882 3.58 -41.09 -9.91
CA LEU A 882 4.82 -41.14 -9.14
C LEU A 882 5.79 -42.20 -9.61
N ASN A 883 5.31 -43.31 -10.19
CA ASN A 883 6.12 -44.39 -10.78
C ASN A 883 6.56 -44.07 -12.22
N ASN A 884 6.06 -42.99 -12.82
CA ASN A 884 6.48 -42.58 -14.17
C ASN A 884 7.78 -41.78 -14.10
N PRO A 885 8.92 -42.31 -14.61
CA PRO A 885 10.21 -41.62 -14.60
C PRO A 885 10.17 -40.25 -15.30
N GLY A 886 9.32 -40.13 -16.32
CA GLY A 886 9.17 -38.87 -17.07
C GLY A 886 8.51 -37.76 -16.25
N PHE A 887 7.62 -38.10 -15.32
CA PHE A 887 7.04 -37.15 -14.39
C PHE A 887 8.05 -36.76 -13.29
N VAL A 888 8.66 -37.75 -12.62
CA VAL A 888 9.57 -37.51 -11.49
C VAL A 888 10.81 -36.71 -11.91
N GLN A 889 11.32 -36.90 -13.15
CA GLN A 889 12.49 -36.20 -13.66
C GLN A 889 12.21 -34.83 -14.27
N LYS A 890 10.97 -34.60 -14.78
CA LYS A 890 10.64 -33.34 -15.52
C LYS A 890 9.74 -32.39 -14.75
N ALA A 891 9.02 -32.84 -13.74
CA ALA A 891 8.15 -31.99 -12.93
C ALA A 891 8.97 -31.19 -11.91
N ALA A 892 8.46 -30.01 -11.52
CA ALA A 892 9.05 -29.24 -10.44
C ALA A 892 9.09 -30.07 -9.13
N PRO A 893 10.19 -29.99 -8.32
CA PRO A 893 10.31 -30.75 -7.09
C PRO A 893 9.11 -30.61 -6.13
N ALA A 894 8.54 -29.40 -6.04
CA ALA A 894 7.34 -29.14 -5.23
C ALA A 894 6.09 -29.93 -5.73
N ALA A 895 5.95 -30.15 -7.02
CA ALA A 895 4.81 -30.91 -7.59
C ALA A 895 4.95 -32.42 -7.30
N VAL A 896 6.18 -32.91 -7.26
CA VAL A 896 6.46 -34.31 -6.89
C VAL A 896 6.23 -34.52 -5.40
N ALA A 897 6.71 -33.62 -4.57
CA ALA A 897 6.50 -33.65 -3.11
C ALA A 897 5.00 -33.60 -2.76
N LYS A 898 4.25 -32.71 -3.40
CA LYS A 898 2.79 -32.64 -3.20
C LYS A 898 2.08 -33.93 -3.62
N ALA A 899 2.44 -34.52 -4.76
CA ALA A 899 1.85 -35.79 -5.19
C ALA A 899 2.17 -36.95 -4.24
N GLN A 900 3.35 -36.93 -3.59
CA GLN A 900 3.71 -37.92 -2.55
C GLN A 900 2.87 -37.70 -1.28
N GLU A 901 2.69 -36.48 -0.85
CA GLU A 901 1.84 -36.09 0.28
C GLU A 901 0.38 -36.50 0.04
N ASP A 902 -0.20 -36.15 -1.12
CA ASP A 902 -1.55 -36.51 -1.52
C ASP A 902 -1.73 -38.05 -1.54
N ALA A 903 -0.75 -38.82 -2.03
CA ALA A 903 -0.80 -40.28 -2.02
C ALA A 903 -0.73 -40.85 -0.60
N GLN A 904 0.04 -40.25 0.29
CA GLN A 904 0.12 -40.65 1.69
C GLN A 904 -1.21 -40.36 2.43
N GLU A 905 -1.81 -39.20 2.18
CA GLU A 905 -3.12 -38.82 2.72
C GLU A 905 -4.22 -39.81 2.27
N LEU A 906 -4.26 -40.14 0.98
CA LEU A 906 -5.22 -41.13 0.48
C LEU A 906 -5.02 -42.51 1.06
N ARG A 907 -3.78 -42.98 1.28
CA ARG A 907 -3.50 -44.25 1.97
C ARG A 907 -4.02 -44.28 3.41
N GLN A 908 -3.79 -43.16 4.13
CA GLN A 908 -4.27 -43.04 5.52
C GLN A 908 -5.81 -43.04 5.58
N ARG A 909 -6.44 -42.28 4.67
CA ARG A 909 -7.91 -42.24 4.56
C ARG A 909 -8.50 -43.60 4.20
N ARG A 910 -7.87 -44.33 3.27
CA ARG A 910 -8.25 -45.70 2.89
C ARG A 910 -8.15 -46.67 4.09
N ALA A 911 -7.03 -46.65 4.82
CA ALA A 911 -6.83 -47.47 6.00
C ALA A 911 -7.88 -47.22 7.09
N LYS A 912 -8.25 -45.94 7.31
CA LYS A 912 -9.33 -45.58 8.25
C LYS A 912 -10.68 -46.17 7.83
N LEU A 913 -11.04 -46.09 6.53
CA LEU A 913 -12.30 -46.65 6.04
C LEU A 913 -12.32 -48.18 6.12
N GLU A 914 -11.19 -48.86 5.87
CA GLU A 914 -11.06 -50.31 6.06
C GLU A 914 -11.20 -50.73 7.54
N GLY A 915 -10.52 -49.97 8.42
CA GLY A 915 -10.66 -50.16 9.87
C GLY A 915 -12.12 -50.04 10.33
N ARG A 916 -12.81 -48.99 9.89
CA ARG A 916 -14.23 -48.75 10.18
C ARG A 916 -15.12 -49.85 9.62
N ARG A 917 -14.87 -50.33 8.41
CA ARG A 917 -15.61 -51.46 7.81
C ARG A 917 -15.39 -52.75 8.59
N GLY A 918 -14.19 -52.95 9.16
CA GLY A 918 -13.88 -54.11 10.02
C GLY A 918 -14.58 -54.10 11.40
N LEU A 919 -15.15 -52.93 11.78
CA LEU A 919 -15.93 -52.79 13.03
C LEU A 919 -17.42 -53.14 12.85
N LEU A 920 -17.95 -53.00 11.64
CA LEU A 920 -19.31 -53.35 11.25
C LEU A 920 -19.50 -54.86 11.15
#